data_53b779162c08eb225f487fc5f2d99e35
#
_entry.id   53b779162c08eb225f487fc5f2d99e35
#
_cell.length_a   1.000
_cell.length_b   1.000
_cell.length_c   1.000
_cell.angle_alpha   90.00
_cell.angle_beta   90.00
_cell.angle_gamma   90.00
#
_symmetry.space_group_name_H-M   'P 1'
#
loop_
_entity.id
_entity.type
_entity.pdbx_description
1 polymer ?
#
loop_
_entity_poly.entity_id
_entity_poly.type
_entity_poly.pdbx_seq_one_letter_code
_entity_poly.pdbx_strand_id
1 'polypeptide(L)'
;MIQAFEPLSEGLEPGVAEPFPLCLERTLGAEVCESGTQFALWAPSARTVTLRLFTRGSSEQSDDMLIETMTMAKQSDGAWTAALPRNLDGVYYDYLLEFDGGVTHRSADPWARAAGVNGRRSMVVDLARTDPEGWDEDERPRTPTSETMVWEAHVGSFSNNPHSGVPEEHRGKYLAFTYDDTTLDGDGEHPTCMNYLRDLGVTAVQLLPFYDYGSVDERDPSQFNWGYDPLNYNVPEGSFSTDPYDGANRITECKRMIQSLHANGIKVIMDVVYNHMYSADNWFERTVPGYYLRRNDDGTLANGSGCGDDMQTERAMFRRFIVESVTYWAREYHLDGFRFDLMGLIDVQTMNMVRASLDRLPGGESILMYGEPWAAGPTNTLPGTELANKEGLRYLNTRIGHFCDRTRDAIKGHVFYMERKGYVNGDAKANKPLIELGADAWRAPETNEGEAGQIIQYVSAHDDLTLWDKLTMSMCEGDEQLDAIFDAEPSPQTTAVLEANKLAAGIIYTAAGIPFMLAGEEFGKTKHGNDNSFDSGKEVNEVDWRRAWRMGELRDYYRRLIALRRANPDWFDAEHIAVDAPGNAVAYRMHDTAVTVNPDADDHTIAADKLTHAYADDAHDELPMPAGADDDTAQPRWVCVLDSTMHDGMPDPRRTESVDGRMPMPARSLRVWRLETGRDTR
;
A
#
# COMPACT_ATOMS: atom_id res chain seq x y z
N MET A 1 -15.83 22.37 16.93
CA MET A 1 -15.27 23.53 16.20
C MET A 1 -14.20 22.97 15.28
N ILE A 2 -14.53 22.80 14.02
CA ILE A 2 -13.55 22.42 12.99
C ILE A 2 -12.59 23.61 12.88
N GLN A 3 -11.35 23.44 13.34
CA GLN A 3 -10.32 24.43 13.09
C GLN A 3 -10.18 24.57 11.56
N ALA A 4 -10.42 25.77 11.08
CA ALA A 4 -10.16 26.10 9.68
C ALA A 4 -8.74 25.64 9.33
N PHE A 5 -8.59 25.05 8.14
CA PHE A 5 -7.32 24.64 7.58
C PHE A 5 -6.35 25.84 7.66
N GLU A 6 -5.31 25.76 8.48
CA GLU A 6 -4.23 26.74 8.40
C GLU A 6 -3.51 26.50 7.08
N PRO A 7 -3.55 27.46 6.15
CA PRO A 7 -2.90 27.28 4.85
C PRO A 7 -1.40 27.08 5.05
N LEU A 8 -0.85 26.09 4.37
CA LEU A 8 0.58 25.80 4.34
C LEU A 8 1.32 26.83 3.49
N SER A 9 1.43 28.08 3.95
CA SER A 9 2.18 29.13 3.27
C SER A 9 3.71 29.00 3.41
N GLU A 10 4.19 28.30 4.43
CA GLU A 10 5.62 28.07 4.63
C GLU A 10 6.14 26.91 3.80
N GLY A 11 7.06 27.18 2.87
CA GLY A 11 7.74 26.18 2.03
C GLY A 11 7.18 26.02 0.62
N LEU A 12 6.07 26.67 0.28
CA LEU A 12 5.53 26.70 -1.10
C LEU A 12 6.25 27.72 -2.02
N GLU A 13 7.48 28.14 -1.68
CA GLU A 13 8.24 28.96 -2.60
C GLU A 13 8.41 28.20 -3.92
N PRO A 14 7.90 28.75 -5.06
CA PRO A 14 8.00 28.05 -6.32
C PRO A 14 9.48 27.93 -6.72
N GLY A 15 9.98 26.69 -6.78
CA GLY A 15 11.30 26.42 -7.37
C GLY A 15 11.34 26.76 -8.86
N VAL A 16 10.18 27.06 -9.47
CA VAL A 16 9.98 27.32 -10.89
C VAL A 16 9.06 28.53 -11.05
N ALA A 17 9.28 29.33 -12.09
CA ALA A 17 8.41 30.47 -12.41
C ALA A 17 6.98 30.02 -12.69
N GLU A 18 6.03 30.55 -11.93
CA GLU A 18 4.61 30.25 -12.11
C GLU A 18 3.96 31.19 -13.15
N PRO A 19 3.15 30.66 -14.08
CA PRO A 19 2.53 31.49 -15.12
C PRO A 19 1.33 32.32 -14.64
N PHE A 20 0.80 32.01 -13.45
CA PHE A 20 -0.40 32.62 -12.90
C PHE A 20 -0.22 33.03 -11.43
N PRO A 21 -1.04 33.99 -10.92
CA PRO A 21 -1.11 34.25 -9.48
C PRO A 21 -1.50 32.99 -8.71
N LEU A 22 -0.81 32.74 -7.59
CA LEU A 22 -1.03 31.57 -6.75
C LEU A 22 -2.08 31.85 -5.66
N CYS A 23 -2.98 30.93 -5.45
CA CYS A 23 -3.97 30.94 -4.38
C CYS A 23 -3.49 30.02 -3.26
N LEU A 24 -2.69 30.56 -2.31
CA LEU A 24 -2.05 29.73 -1.27
C LEU A 24 -2.74 29.82 0.10
N GLU A 25 -3.54 30.85 0.36
CA GLU A 25 -4.12 31.12 1.67
C GLU A 25 -5.63 30.88 1.77
N ARG A 26 -6.31 30.70 0.63
CA ARG A 26 -7.77 30.55 0.59
C ARG A 26 -8.14 29.06 0.59
N THR A 27 -9.12 28.66 1.40
CA THR A 27 -9.76 27.34 1.24
C THR A 27 -10.42 27.26 -0.13
N LEU A 28 -10.09 26.22 -0.91
CA LEU A 28 -10.71 25.91 -2.20
C LEU A 28 -11.75 24.80 -2.03
N GLY A 29 -12.72 24.76 -2.93
CA GLY A 29 -13.86 23.86 -2.85
C GLY A 29 -15.12 24.54 -2.31
N ALA A 30 -16.11 23.73 -1.89
CA ALA A 30 -17.33 24.19 -1.24
C ALA A 30 -17.24 23.95 0.27
N GLU A 31 -17.63 24.94 1.08
CA GLU A 31 -17.60 24.89 2.53
C GLU A 31 -18.92 25.35 3.14
N VAL A 32 -19.51 24.54 4.00
CA VAL A 32 -20.66 24.91 4.84
C VAL A 32 -20.16 25.61 6.08
N CYS A 33 -20.63 26.82 6.35
CA CYS A 33 -20.29 27.60 7.53
C CYS A 33 -21.53 28.25 8.16
N GLU A 34 -21.39 28.88 9.34
CA GLU A 34 -22.51 29.54 10.04
C GLU A 34 -23.24 30.60 9.19
N SER A 35 -22.52 31.28 8.29
CA SER A 35 -23.09 32.30 7.43
C SER A 35 -23.75 31.77 6.16
N GLY A 36 -23.70 30.46 5.92
CA GLY A 36 -24.22 29.79 4.72
C GLY A 36 -23.21 28.87 4.04
N THR A 37 -23.16 28.88 2.71
CA THR A 37 -22.21 28.06 1.94
C THR A 37 -21.32 28.96 1.11
N GLN A 38 -20.02 28.70 1.16
CA GLN A 38 -18.98 29.39 0.38
C GLN A 38 -18.40 28.45 -0.69
N PHE A 39 -18.06 29.04 -1.85
CA PHE A 39 -17.44 28.33 -2.96
C PHE A 39 -16.19 29.09 -3.40
N ALA A 40 -15.11 28.40 -3.64
CA ALA A 40 -13.89 28.97 -4.18
C ALA A 40 -13.24 28.01 -5.18
N LEU A 41 -12.97 28.50 -6.39
CA LEU A 41 -12.33 27.75 -7.47
C LEU A 41 -11.11 28.52 -7.97
N TRP A 42 -9.93 27.92 -8.05
CA TRP A 42 -8.78 28.53 -8.71
C TRP A 42 -8.84 28.30 -10.22
N ALA A 43 -9.08 29.38 -10.95
CA ALA A 43 -9.16 29.37 -12.42
C ALA A 43 -8.65 30.74 -12.97
N PRO A 44 -7.34 31.05 -12.81
CA PRO A 44 -6.77 32.37 -13.09
C PRO A 44 -6.90 32.81 -14.55
N SER A 45 -6.88 31.86 -15.49
CA SER A 45 -6.99 32.10 -16.93
C SER A 45 -8.45 32.29 -17.42
N ALA A 46 -9.45 31.91 -16.59
CA ALA A 46 -10.85 32.10 -16.97
C ALA A 46 -11.26 33.59 -17.01
N ARG A 47 -12.14 33.94 -17.96
CA ARG A 47 -12.79 35.25 -18.06
C ARG A 47 -14.02 35.34 -17.19
N THR A 48 -14.81 34.27 -17.17
CA THR A 48 -16.03 34.16 -16.39
C THR A 48 -16.12 32.75 -15.79
N VAL A 49 -16.57 32.69 -14.55
CA VAL A 49 -16.92 31.41 -13.91
C VAL A 49 -18.34 31.53 -13.37
N THR A 50 -19.20 30.60 -13.77
CA THR A 50 -20.57 30.48 -13.31
C THR A 50 -20.73 29.22 -12.48
N LEU A 51 -21.05 29.38 -11.19
CA LEU A 51 -21.51 28.32 -10.32
C LEU A 51 -22.90 27.88 -10.73
N ARG A 52 -23.16 26.59 -10.85
CA ARG A 52 -24.45 26.01 -11.18
C ARG A 52 -24.83 24.99 -10.10
N LEU A 53 -26.03 25.12 -9.55
CA LEU A 53 -26.55 24.28 -8.46
C LEU A 53 -27.65 23.35 -9.00
N PHE A 54 -27.65 22.11 -8.50
CA PHE A 54 -28.56 21.03 -8.91
C PHE A 54 -29.15 20.31 -7.74
N THR A 55 -30.34 19.72 -7.90
CA THR A 55 -31.01 18.95 -6.84
C THR A 55 -30.44 17.54 -6.65
N ARG A 56 -29.73 17.01 -7.63
CA ARG A 56 -29.09 15.67 -7.56
C ARG A 56 -27.86 15.58 -8.45
N GLY A 57 -27.02 14.59 -8.17
CA GLY A 57 -25.95 14.16 -9.05
C GLY A 57 -26.46 13.60 -10.37
N SER A 58 -25.58 13.45 -11.33
CA SER A 58 -25.90 12.90 -12.65
C SER A 58 -24.68 12.15 -13.18
N SER A 59 -24.91 11.00 -13.79
CA SER A 59 -23.86 10.28 -14.54
C SER A 59 -23.41 10.98 -15.80
N GLU A 60 -24.12 12.04 -16.20
CA GLU A 60 -23.81 12.86 -17.36
C GLU A 60 -23.80 14.35 -16.98
N GLN A 61 -23.01 15.14 -17.68
CA GLN A 61 -23.01 16.60 -17.52
C GLN A 61 -24.16 17.22 -18.31
N SER A 62 -25.38 17.07 -17.82
CA SER A 62 -26.59 17.68 -18.39
C SER A 62 -27.03 18.88 -17.58
N ASP A 63 -28.02 19.64 -18.10
CA ASP A 63 -28.69 20.73 -17.36
C ASP A 63 -29.92 20.24 -16.59
N ASP A 64 -30.15 18.93 -16.58
CA ASP A 64 -31.25 18.34 -15.83
C ASP A 64 -31.10 18.62 -14.34
N MET A 65 -32.22 19.00 -13.73
CA MET A 65 -32.27 19.33 -12.29
C MET A 65 -31.49 20.59 -11.87
N LEU A 66 -31.15 21.46 -12.82
CA LEU A 66 -30.58 22.77 -12.51
C LEU A 66 -31.61 23.62 -11.75
N ILE A 67 -31.21 24.18 -10.62
CA ILE A 67 -32.06 25.01 -9.76
C ILE A 67 -31.61 26.46 -9.72
N GLU A 68 -30.32 26.72 -9.86
CA GLU A 68 -29.80 28.09 -9.77
C GLU A 68 -28.46 28.22 -10.50
N THR A 69 -28.16 29.41 -10.99
CA THR A 69 -26.83 29.77 -11.50
C THR A 69 -26.39 31.11 -10.92
N MET A 70 -25.08 31.24 -10.63
CA MET A 70 -24.48 32.44 -10.08
C MET A 70 -23.14 32.74 -10.74
N THR A 71 -22.93 33.93 -11.25
CA THR A 71 -21.61 34.39 -11.69
C THR A 71 -20.74 34.63 -10.46
N MET A 72 -19.56 34.02 -10.41
CA MET A 72 -18.60 34.16 -9.33
C MET A 72 -17.76 35.42 -9.45
N ALA A 73 -17.20 35.89 -8.36
CA ALA A 73 -16.35 37.08 -8.31
C ALA A 73 -14.87 36.69 -8.40
N LYS A 74 -14.14 37.25 -9.39
CA LYS A 74 -12.68 37.03 -9.54
C LYS A 74 -11.90 37.74 -8.44
N GLN A 75 -10.92 37.06 -7.88
CA GLN A 75 -10.02 37.55 -6.82
C GLN A 75 -8.61 37.83 -7.39
N SER A 76 -7.79 38.56 -6.64
CA SER A 76 -6.42 38.93 -7.06
C SER A 76 -5.45 37.74 -7.09
N ASP A 77 -5.74 36.67 -6.32
CA ASP A 77 -5.00 35.40 -6.24
C ASP A 77 -5.38 34.41 -7.35
N GLY A 78 -6.18 34.81 -8.32
CA GLY A 78 -6.64 33.98 -9.43
C GLY A 78 -7.82 33.08 -9.08
N ALA A 79 -8.29 33.10 -7.84
CA ALA A 79 -9.49 32.37 -7.44
C ALA A 79 -10.77 33.10 -7.88
N TRP A 80 -11.86 32.35 -8.00
CA TRP A 80 -13.23 32.82 -8.17
C TRP A 80 -14.03 32.39 -6.95
N THR A 81 -14.84 33.31 -6.39
CA THR A 81 -15.59 33.04 -5.15
C THR A 81 -17.07 33.36 -5.31
N ALA A 82 -17.89 32.59 -4.62
CA ALA A 82 -19.33 32.85 -4.43
C ALA A 82 -19.74 32.51 -3.00
N ALA A 83 -20.72 33.21 -2.45
CA ALA A 83 -21.29 32.90 -1.13
C ALA A 83 -22.82 33.02 -1.21
N LEU A 84 -23.49 32.01 -0.63
CA LEU A 84 -24.93 31.96 -0.48
C LEU A 84 -25.32 31.92 1.00
N PRO A 85 -26.23 32.80 1.48
CA PRO A 85 -26.59 32.89 2.90
C PRO A 85 -27.58 31.76 3.29
N ARG A 86 -27.27 30.53 2.95
CA ARG A 86 -28.04 29.33 3.26
C ARG A 86 -27.16 28.11 3.28
N ASN A 87 -27.49 27.15 4.10
CA ASN A 87 -26.85 25.84 4.10
C ASN A 87 -27.28 25.07 2.83
N LEU A 88 -26.32 24.64 2.03
CA LEU A 88 -26.52 23.86 0.80
C LEU A 88 -26.05 22.40 0.93
N ASP A 89 -25.88 21.89 2.15
CA ASP A 89 -25.54 20.48 2.38
C ASP A 89 -26.48 19.57 1.58
N GLY A 90 -25.90 18.62 0.83
CA GLY A 90 -26.62 17.72 -0.07
C GLY A 90 -26.97 18.30 -1.46
N VAL A 91 -26.67 19.57 -1.70
CA VAL A 91 -26.89 20.19 -3.03
C VAL A 91 -25.69 19.91 -3.93
N TYR A 92 -25.97 19.47 -5.16
CA TYR A 92 -24.94 19.19 -6.15
C TYR A 92 -24.59 20.46 -6.94
N TYR A 93 -23.34 20.53 -7.42
CA TYR A 93 -22.86 21.66 -8.18
C TYR A 93 -21.79 21.30 -9.20
N ASP A 94 -21.65 22.17 -10.21
CA ASP A 94 -20.53 22.21 -11.13
C ASP A 94 -20.23 23.66 -11.54
N TYR A 95 -19.18 23.84 -12.32
CA TYR A 95 -18.79 25.13 -12.85
C TYR A 95 -18.89 25.17 -14.39
N LEU A 96 -19.37 26.30 -14.91
CA LEU A 96 -19.22 26.65 -16.32
C LEU A 96 -18.17 27.76 -16.41
N LEU A 97 -17.05 27.48 -17.09
CA LEU A 97 -15.94 28.40 -17.29
C LEU A 97 -15.91 28.88 -18.73
N GLU A 98 -15.68 30.18 -18.92
CA GLU A 98 -15.47 30.79 -20.23
C GLU A 98 -14.05 31.32 -20.34
N PHE A 99 -13.36 31.02 -21.43
CA PHE A 99 -11.98 31.42 -21.71
C PHE A 99 -11.90 32.33 -22.95
N ASP A 100 -10.69 32.81 -23.23
CA ASP A 100 -10.40 33.58 -24.42
C ASP A 100 -10.75 32.79 -25.69
N GLY A 101 -11.23 33.49 -26.73
CA GLY A 101 -11.64 32.86 -27.97
C GLY A 101 -13.02 32.19 -27.94
N GLY A 102 -13.78 32.36 -26.85
CA GLY A 102 -15.13 31.80 -26.71
C GLY A 102 -15.16 30.31 -26.38
N VAL A 103 -14.04 29.74 -25.88
CA VAL A 103 -13.97 28.39 -25.41
C VAL A 103 -14.71 28.29 -24.08
N THR A 104 -15.51 27.23 -23.90
CA THR A 104 -16.25 26.98 -22.66
C THR A 104 -16.00 25.58 -22.17
N HIS A 105 -15.75 25.43 -20.84
CA HIS A 105 -15.62 24.14 -20.18
C HIS A 105 -16.67 24.00 -19.08
N ARG A 106 -17.23 22.80 -18.94
CA ARG A 106 -17.91 22.33 -17.74
C ARG A 106 -16.94 21.53 -16.90
N SER A 107 -16.88 21.82 -15.61
CA SER A 107 -16.01 21.08 -14.69
C SER A 107 -16.72 20.79 -13.38
N ALA A 108 -16.53 19.59 -12.84
CA ALA A 108 -16.68 19.38 -11.43
C ALA A 108 -15.57 20.15 -10.68
N ASP A 109 -15.67 20.24 -9.38
CA ASP A 109 -14.70 20.93 -8.56
C ASP A 109 -13.50 20.03 -8.26
N PRO A 110 -12.27 20.37 -8.66
CA PRO A 110 -11.09 19.57 -8.33
C PRO A 110 -10.87 19.37 -6.82
N TRP A 111 -11.36 20.29 -5.98
CA TRP A 111 -11.29 20.21 -4.51
C TRP A 111 -12.54 19.62 -3.84
N ALA A 112 -13.48 19.05 -4.63
CA ALA A 112 -14.68 18.43 -4.07
C ALA A 112 -14.34 17.33 -3.07
N ARG A 113 -15.12 17.24 -1.98
CA ARG A 113 -15.04 16.20 -0.94
C ARG A 113 -16.19 15.20 -1.02
N ALA A 114 -17.18 15.49 -1.84
CA ALA A 114 -18.30 14.62 -2.15
C ALA A 114 -18.72 14.82 -3.61
N ALA A 115 -19.20 13.75 -4.23
CA ALA A 115 -19.69 13.76 -5.59
C ALA A 115 -20.94 12.90 -5.75
N GLY A 116 -21.70 13.14 -6.78
CA GLY A 116 -22.79 12.28 -7.21
C GLY A 116 -22.27 11.06 -7.97
N VAL A 117 -23.19 10.23 -8.39
CA VAL A 117 -22.92 9.00 -9.14
C VAL A 117 -21.97 9.26 -10.33
N ASN A 118 -20.98 8.37 -10.48
CA ASN A 118 -19.92 8.44 -11.49
C ASN A 118 -19.08 9.75 -11.44
N GLY A 119 -19.02 10.44 -10.29
CA GLY A 119 -18.14 11.57 -10.06
C GLY A 119 -18.32 12.81 -10.93
N ARG A 120 -19.41 12.93 -11.72
CA ARG A 120 -19.58 13.96 -12.74
C ARG A 120 -20.04 15.31 -12.20
N ARG A 121 -20.59 15.35 -11.00
CA ARG A 121 -20.98 16.57 -10.28
C ARG A 121 -20.49 16.48 -8.84
N SER A 122 -19.89 17.54 -8.38
CA SER A 122 -19.55 17.71 -6.97
C SER A 122 -20.80 17.90 -6.11
N MET A 123 -20.71 17.57 -4.84
CA MET A 123 -21.76 17.80 -3.85
C MET A 123 -21.21 18.64 -2.70
N VAL A 124 -22.00 19.61 -2.24
CA VAL A 124 -21.75 20.30 -0.98
C VAL A 124 -22.01 19.32 0.15
N VAL A 125 -21.07 19.15 1.05
CA VAL A 125 -21.19 18.22 2.18
C VAL A 125 -20.75 18.90 3.47
N ASP A 126 -21.56 18.75 4.50
CA ASP A 126 -21.18 18.95 5.89
C ASP A 126 -20.59 17.63 6.41
N LEU A 127 -19.25 17.53 6.42
CA LEU A 127 -18.55 16.29 6.76
C LEU A 127 -18.90 15.77 8.16
N ALA A 128 -19.17 16.63 9.13
CA ALA A 128 -19.57 16.21 10.47
C ALA A 128 -20.89 15.40 10.49
N ARG A 129 -21.73 15.55 9.47
CA ARG A 129 -22.97 14.76 9.31
C ARG A 129 -22.74 13.37 8.71
N THR A 130 -21.56 13.12 8.22
CA THR A 130 -21.16 11.82 7.65
C THR A 130 -20.42 10.94 8.67
N ASP A 131 -20.17 11.45 9.87
CA ASP A 131 -19.50 10.71 10.93
C ASP A 131 -20.40 9.59 11.45
N PRO A 132 -19.93 8.34 11.46
CA PRO A 132 -20.66 7.25 12.08
C PRO A 132 -20.68 7.41 13.61
N GLU A 133 -21.57 6.69 14.28
CA GLU A 133 -21.61 6.66 15.74
C GLU A 133 -20.24 6.26 16.32
N GLY A 134 -19.74 7.05 17.29
CA GLY A 134 -18.44 6.83 17.93
C GLY A 134 -17.23 7.28 17.10
N TRP A 135 -17.40 8.02 16.00
CA TRP A 135 -16.29 8.50 15.16
C TRP A 135 -15.33 9.43 15.90
N ASP A 136 -15.85 10.29 16.78
CA ASP A 136 -15.04 11.17 17.63
C ASP A 136 -14.15 10.41 18.63
N GLU A 137 -14.49 9.15 18.90
CA GLU A 137 -13.76 8.25 19.81
C GLU A 137 -12.81 7.32 19.06
N ASP A 138 -12.84 7.33 17.72
CA ASP A 138 -11.98 6.51 16.90
C ASP A 138 -10.51 6.95 17.03
N GLU A 139 -9.64 6.05 17.45
CA GLU A 139 -8.20 6.28 17.58
C GLU A 139 -7.42 5.36 16.63
N ARG A 140 -6.44 5.93 15.94
CA ARG A 140 -5.48 5.14 15.17
C ARG A 140 -4.81 4.06 16.03
N PRO A 141 -4.65 2.83 15.51
CA PRO A 141 -3.91 1.79 16.21
C PRO A 141 -2.49 2.23 16.56
N ARG A 142 -2.08 1.99 17.82
CA ARG A 142 -0.76 2.42 18.35
C ARG A 142 0.36 1.42 18.05
N THR A 143 0.19 0.56 17.06
CA THR A 143 1.19 -0.41 16.64
C THR A 143 2.44 0.33 16.14
N PRO A 144 3.65 0.09 16.69
CA PRO A 144 4.88 0.71 16.22
C PRO A 144 5.20 0.30 14.77
N THR A 145 5.99 1.13 14.08
CA THR A 145 6.46 0.80 12.73
C THR A 145 7.22 -0.53 12.68
N SER A 146 8.01 -0.84 13.72
CA SER A 146 8.76 -2.09 13.86
C SER A 146 7.88 -3.35 13.95
N GLU A 147 6.62 -3.21 14.32
CA GLU A 147 5.64 -4.29 14.40
C GLU A 147 4.65 -4.26 13.22
N THR A 148 4.85 -3.35 12.26
CA THR A 148 3.95 -3.24 11.10
C THR A 148 4.23 -4.37 10.11
N MET A 149 3.16 -5.05 9.72
CA MET A 149 3.12 -6.04 8.65
C MET A 149 1.91 -5.76 7.78
N VAL A 150 2.15 -5.55 6.49
CA VAL A 150 1.15 -5.05 5.55
C VAL A 150 0.55 -6.20 4.75
N TRP A 151 -0.77 -6.24 4.69
CA TRP A 151 -1.56 -7.12 3.84
C TRP A 151 -2.30 -6.26 2.82
N GLU A 152 -1.98 -6.40 1.53
CA GLU A 152 -2.54 -5.61 0.45
C GLU A 152 -3.81 -6.23 -0.08
N ALA A 153 -4.90 -5.45 -0.17
CA ALA A 153 -6.16 -5.89 -0.72
C ALA A 153 -6.88 -4.80 -1.51
N HIS A 154 -7.82 -5.20 -2.34
CA HIS A 154 -8.80 -4.33 -2.97
C HIS A 154 -10.12 -4.40 -2.19
N VAL A 155 -10.80 -3.25 -1.98
CA VAL A 155 -12.05 -3.20 -1.20
C VAL A 155 -13.07 -4.23 -1.67
N GLY A 156 -13.33 -4.30 -2.98
CA GLY A 156 -14.26 -5.27 -3.56
C GLY A 156 -13.77 -6.71 -3.42
N SER A 157 -12.49 -6.95 -3.72
CA SER A 157 -11.90 -8.29 -3.72
C SER A 157 -11.93 -8.98 -2.35
N PHE A 158 -11.94 -8.20 -1.27
CA PHE A 158 -11.95 -8.68 0.11
C PHE A 158 -13.12 -9.62 0.39
N SER A 159 -14.31 -9.32 -0.13
CA SER A 159 -15.53 -10.06 0.21
C SER A 159 -16.38 -10.49 -0.98
N ASN A 160 -15.97 -10.20 -2.24
CA ASN A 160 -16.74 -10.55 -3.43
C ASN A 160 -17.01 -12.06 -3.56
N ASN A 161 -16.08 -12.90 -3.05
CA ASN A 161 -16.24 -14.34 -3.05
C ASN A 161 -17.55 -14.75 -2.35
N PRO A 162 -18.44 -15.54 -2.98
CA PRO A 162 -19.73 -15.90 -2.39
C PRO A 162 -19.61 -16.72 -1.09
N HIS A 163 -18.42 -17.28 -0.84
CA HIS A 163 -18.12 -18.08 0.35
C HIS A 163 -17.53 -17.25 1.49
N SER A 164 -17.49 -15.91 1.36
CA SER A 164 -16.95 -14.99 2.35
C SER A 164 -17.74 -14.95 3.68
N GLY A 165 -18.99 -15.42 3.69
CA GLY A 165 -19.89 -15.29 4.83
C GLY A 165 -20.51 -13.89 4.99
N VAL A 166 -20.08 -12.92 4.18
CA VAL A 166 -20.67 -11.57 4.15
C VAL A 166 -22.03 -11.61 3.43
N PRO A 167 -23.08 -10.93 3.94
CA PRO A 167 -24.38 -10.79 3.26
C PRO A 167 -24.21 -10.24 1.83
N GLU A 168 -25.02 -10.76 0.89
CA GLU A 168 -24.88 -10.46 -0.55
C GLU A 168 -24.94 -8.96 -0.83
N GLU A 169 -25.80 -8.21 -0.15
CA GLU A 169 -25.96 -6.77 -0.30
C GLU A 169 -24.74 -5.94 0.12
N HIS A 170 -23.84 -6.53 0.92
CA HIS A 170 -22.61 -5.88 1.39
C HIS A 170 -21.32 -6.49 0.81
N ARG A 171 -21.42 -7.53 -0.02
CA ARG A 171 -20.24 -8.11 -0.69
C ARG A 171 -19.61 -7.10 -1.64
N GLY A 172 -18.29 -6.95 -1.53
CA GLY A 172 -17.54 -6.01 -2.33
C GLY A 172 -17.76 -4.54 -1.98
N LYS A 173 -18.35 -4.26 -0.81
CA LYS A 173 -18.67 -2.92 -0.32
C LYS A 173 -17.83 -2.56 0.92
N TYR A 174 -17.73 -1.25 1.24
CA TYR A 174 -17.11 -0.78 2.47
C TYR A 174 -17.66 -1.49 3.72
N LEU A 175 -18.97 -1.71 3.76
CA LEU A 175 -19.62 -2.36 4.89
C LEU A 175 -19.25 -3.82 5.10
N ALA A 176 -18.63 -4.48 4.12
CA ALA A 176 -18.10 -5.85 4.30
C ALA A 176 -17.08 -5.95 5.43
N PHE A 177 -16.33 -4.88 5.68
CA PHE A 177 -15.32 -4.80 6.73
C PHE A 177 -15.90 -4.67 8.14
N THR A 178 -17.21 -4.41 8.28
CA THR A 178 -17.88 -4.27 9.58
C THR A 178 -18.42 -5.59 10.16
N TYR A 179 -18.17 -6.72 9.47
CA TYR A 179 -18.58 -8.04 9.92
C TYR A 179 -17.42 -8.77 10.59
N ASP A 180 -17.44 -8.84 11.93
CA ASP A 180 -16.32 -9.31 12.74
C ASP A 180 -16.25 -10.84 12.92
N ASP A 181 -17.32 -11.58 12.61
CA ASP A 181 -17.49 -13.00 12.93
C ASP A 181 -17.80 -13.88 11.71
N THR A 182 -17.47 -13.38 10.50
CA THR A 182 -17.72 -14.14 9.27
C THR A 182 -16.87 -15.42 9.21
N THR A 183 -17.50 -16.48 8.69
CA THR A 183 -16.88 -17.78 8.45
C THR A 183 -17.24 -18.32 7.08
N LEU A 184 -16.45 -19.25 6.58
CA LEU A 184 -16.62 -19.88 5.27
C LEU A 184 -18.05 -20.48 5.16
N ASP A 185 -18.84 -19.99 4.20
CA ASP A 185 -20.24 -20.42 4.03
C ASP A 185 -21.10 -20.32 5.33
N GLY A 186 -20.65 -19.56 6.34
CA GLY A 186 -21.32 -19.45 7.63
C GLY A 186 -21.22 -20.69 8.51
N ASP A 187 -20.16 -21.50 8.36
CA ASP A 187 -19.97 -22.78 9.07
C ASP A 187 -19.63 -22.65 10.57
N GLY A 188 -19.23 -21.45 11.01
CA GLY A 188 -18.87 -21.18 12.40
C GLY A 188 -17.48 -21.68 12.83
N GLU A 189 -16.71 -22.30 11.91
CA GLU A 189 -15.42 -22.93 12.25
C GLU A 189 -14.25 -22.29 11.49
N HIS A 190 -14.46 -21.81 10.26
CA HIS A 190 -13.41 -21.35 9.36
C HIS A 190 -13.49 -19.84 9.16
N PRO A 191 -12.75 -19.00 9.92
CA PRO A 191 -12.74 -17.55 9.79
C PRO A 191 -12.51 -17.05 8.36
N THR A 192 -13.24 -15.99 7.99
CA THR A 192 -13.08 -15.25 6.73
C THR A 192 -13.04 -13.75 7.00
N CYS A 193 -12.67 -12.96 6.02
CA CYS A 193 -12.69 -11.49 6.10
C CYS A 193 -12.02 -10.94 7.38
N MET A 194 -12.69 -10.09 8.15
CA MET A 194 -12.13 -9.48 9.37
C MET A 194 -11.73 -10.53 10.42
N ASN A 195 -12.55 -11.56 10.59
CA ASN A 195 -12.24 -12.65 11.50
C ASN A 195 -10.94 -13.39 11.11
N TYR A 196 -10.72 -13.57 9.80
CA TYR A 196 -9.47 -14.14 9.26
C TYR A 196 -8.26 -13.24 9.49
N LEU A 197 -8.38 -11.93 9.27
CA LEU A 197 -7.27 -10.99 9.49
C LEU A 197 -6.79 -11.00 10.96
N ARG A 198 -7.73 -11.10 11.90
CA ARG A 198 -7.41 -11.25 13.33
C ARG A 198 -6.65 -12.55 13.62
N ASP A 199 -7.12 -13.69 13.05
CA ASP A 199 -6.46 -14.99 13.22
C ASP A 199 -5.06 -15.02 12.58
N LEU A 200 -4.92 -14.42 11.40
CA LEU A 200 -3.63 -14.30 10.69
C LEU A 200 -2.64 -13.42 11.46
N GLY A 201 -3.14 -12.35 12.12
CA GLY A 201 -2.35 -11.49 13.00
C GLY A 201 -1.61 -10.35 12.29
N VAL A 202 -2.02 -9.97 11.07
CA VAL A 202 -1.51 -8.75 10.38
C VAL A 202 -1.88 -7.50 11.16
N THR A 203 -1.09 -6.44 11.00
CA THR A 203 -1.23 -5.21 11.78
C THR A 203 -1.60 -4.00 10.93
N ALA A 204 -1.53 -4.15 9.61
CA ALA A 204 -1.92 -3.11 8.67
C ALA A 204 -2.55 -3.72 7.42
N VAL A 205 -3.56 -3.06 6.88
CA VAL A 205 -4.14 -3.36 5.57
C VAL A 205 -3.87 -2.17 4.64
N GLN A 206 -3.19 -2.41 3.53
CA GLN A 206 -3.13 -1.48 2.42
C GLN A 206 -4.27 -1.77 1.48
N LEU A 207 -5.12 -0.79 1.24
CA LEU A 207 -6.21 -0.89 0.28
C LEU A 207 -5.82 -0.20 -1.03
N LEU A 208 -6.00 -0.92 -2.15
CA LEU A 208 -5.90 -0.35 -3.49
C LEU A 208 -6.79 0.90 -3.57
N PRO A 209 -6.60 1.77 -4.57
CA PRO A 209 -7.28 3.05 -4.60
C PRO A 209 -8.79 2.96 -4.33
N PHE A 210 -9.26 3.71 -3.35
CA PHE A 210 -10.69 3.78 -3.00
C PHE A 210 -11.24 5.22 -3.00
N TYR A 211 -10.53 6.15 -3.62
CA TYR A 211 -11.13 7.39 -4.08
C TYR A 211 -11.90 7.14 -5.40
N ASP A 212 -12.73 8.09 -5.78
CA ASP A 212 -13.59 8.07 -6.97
C ASP A 212 -12.74 8.00 -8.26
N TYR A 213 -12.92 6.93 -9.04
CA TYR A 213 -12.18 6.65 -10.28
C TYR A 213 -13.12 6.45 -11.48
N GLY A 214 -12.58 6.55 -12.69
CA GLY A 214 -13.37 6.76 -13.91
C GLY A 214 -13.80 5.51 -14.67
N SER A 215 -13.16 4.36 -14.44
CA SER A 215 -13.27 3.16 -15.29
C SER A 215 -14.48 2.27 -15.02
N VAL A 216 -15.29 2.54 -14.00
CA VAL A 216 -16.50 1.78 -13.71
C VAL A 216 -17.74 2.66 -13.73
N ASP A 217 -18.86 2.10 -14.13
CA ASP A 217 -20.17 2.67 -13.84
C ASP A 217 -20.59 2.23 -12.44
N GLU A 218 -20.59 3.14 -11.49
CA GLU A 218 -20.93 2.86 -10.08
C GLU A 218 -22.30 2.20 -9.89
N ARG A 219 -23.18 2.28 -10.91
CA ARG A 219 -24.53 1.68 -10.93
C ARG A 219 -24.51 0.22 -11.32
N ASP A 220 -23.42 -0.26 -11.92
CA ASP A 220 -23.27 -1.62 -12.42
C ASP A 220 -22.37 -2.46 -11.49
N PRO A 221 -22.96 -3.25 -10.59
CA PRO A 221 -22.18 -4.04 -9.65
C PRO A 221 -21.41 -5.20 -10.30
N SER A 222 -21.53 -5.43 -11.59
CA SER A 222 -20.77 -6.47 -12.31
C SER A 222 -19.37 -5.99 -12.74
N GLN A 223 -19.17 -4.67 -12.84
CA GLN A 223 -17.90 -4.09 -13.26
C GLN A 223 -16.84 -4.18 -12.16
N PHE A 224 -15.59 -4.22 -12.60
CA PHE A 224 -14.41 -4.27 -11.74
C PHE A 224 -13.27 -3.49 -12.37
N ASN A 225 -12.54 -2.77 -11.55
CA ASN A 225 -11.25 -2.17 -11.87
C ASN A 225 -10.45 -2.03 -10.58
N TRP A 226 -9.11 -2.02 -10.65
CA TRP A 226 -8.27 -1.77 -9.48
C TRP A 226 -8.37 -0.33 -8.94
N GLY A 227 -8.77 0.64 -9.78
CA GLY A 227 -8.97 2.04 -9.39
C GLY A 227 -7.78 2.96 -9.63
N TYR A 228 -6.78 2.56 -10.43
CA TYR A 228 -5.62 3.41 -10.76
C TYR A 228 -5.90 4.43 -11.88
N ASP A 229 -7.10 4.98 -11.90
CA ASP A 229 -7.57 5.96 -12.87
C ASP A 229 -8.43 7.05 -12.21
N PRO A 230 -7.80 7.87 -11.34
CA PRO A 230 -8.49 8.82 -10.47
C PRO A 230 -9.31 9.85 -11.25
N LEU A 231 -10.53 10.09 -10.75
CA LEU A 231 -11.43 11.12 -11.27
C LEU A 231 -11.60 12.26 -10.25
N ASN A 232 -11.86 11.93 -8.96
CA ASN A 232 -11.98 12.90 -7.88
C ASN A 232 -11.16 12.41 -6.66
N TYR A 233 -9.97 12.94 -6.46
CA TYR A 233 -9.01 12.49 -5.44
C TYR A 233 -9.49 12.55 -3.99
N ASN A 234 -10.44 13.44 -3.65
CA ASN A 234 -10.89 13.66 -2.26
C ASN A 234 -12.28 13.07 -1.99
N VAL A 235 -12.79 12.24 -2.89
CA VAL A 235 -14.12 11.63 -2.80
C VAL A 235 -13.95 10.12 -2.70
N PRO A 236 -14.58 9.42 -1.75
CA PRO A 236 -14.58 7.95 -1.74
C PRO A 236 -15.30 7.37 -2.96
N GLU A 237 -14.83 6.20 -3.42
CA GLU A 237 -15.39 5.49 -4.57
C GLU A 237 -16.84 5.06 -4.33
N GLY A 238 -17.72 5.36 -5.27
CA GLY A 238 -19.15 5.09 -5.15
C GLY A 238 -19.54 3.65 -5.43
N SER A 239 -18.79 2.90 -6.25
CA SER A 239 -19.07 1.49 -6.51
C SER A 239 -18.92 0.61 -5.26
N PHE A 240 -18.17 1.07 -4.25
CA PHE A 240 -18.04 0.40 -2.95
C PHE A 240 -19.10 0.81 -1.94
N SER A 241 -19.94 1.80 -2.25
CA SER A 241 -21.08 2.21 -1.43
C SER A 241 -22.33 1.36 -1.73
N THR A 242 -23.21 1.21 -0.74
CA THR A 242 -24.51 0.57 -0.92
C THR A 242 -25.48 1.45 -1.71
N ASP A 243 -25.28 2.78 -1.69
CA ASP A 243 -26.02 3.74 -2.51
C ASP A 243 -25.06 4.72 -3.22
N PRO A 244 -24.70 4.48 -4.48
CA PRO A 244 -23.81 5.37 -5.23
C PRO A 244 -24.45 6.72 -5.61
N TYR A 245 -25.78 6.84 -5.50
CA TYR A 245 -26.48 8.08 -5.82
C TYR A 245 -26.39 9.12 -4.70
N ASP A 246 -26.19 8.68 -3.46
CA ASP A 246 -26.00 9.57 -2.30
C ASP A 246 -24.51 9.79 -2.02
N GLY A 247 -24.01 10.99 -2.35
CA GLY A 247 -22.61 11.35 -2.11
C GLY A 247 -22.19 11.35 -0.64
N ALA A 248 -23.10 11.49 0.31
CA ALA A 248 -22.80 11.41 1.74
C ALA A 248 -22.71 9.96 2.24
N ASN A 249 -23.50 9.05 1.65
CA ASN A 249 -23.52 7.65 2.06
C ASN A 249 -22.14 6.98 1.88
N ARG A 250 -21.47 7.20 0.72
CA ARG A 250 -20.14 6.65 0.45
C ARG A 250 -19.10 7.10 1.48
N ILE A 251 -19.21 8.34 1.97
CA ILE A 251 -18.32 8.88 3.01
C ILE A 251 -18.54 8.15 4.33
N THR A 252 -19.80 8.06 4.77
CA THR A 252 -20.18 7.39 6.03
C THR A 252 -19.76 5.92 6.02
N GLU A 253 -20.00 5.20 4.93
CA GLU A 253 -19.62 3.77 4.82
C GLU A 253 -18.12 3.57 4.77
N CYS A 254 -17.37 4.44 4.09
CA CYS A 254 -15.90 4.44 4.09
C CYS A 254 -15.35 4.67 5.52
N LYS A 255 -15.88 5.64 6.27
CA LYS A 255 -15.53 5.87 7.68
C LYS A 255 -15.83 4.65 8.55
N ARG A 256 -16.97 3.97 8.36
CA ARG A 256 -17.31 2.73 9.07
C ARG A 256 -16.32 1.60 8.80
N MET A 257 -15.85 1.44 7.56
CA MET A 257 -14.81 0.48 7.20
C MET A 257 -13.54 0.74 8.01
N ILE A 258 -13.08 1.98 8.03
CA ILE A 258 -11.84 2.39 8.73
C ILE A 258 -12.01 2.19 10.25
N GLN A 259 -13.12 2.65 10.82
CA GLN A 259 -13.43 2.48 12.24
C GLN A 259 -13.43 1.00 12.65
N SER A 260 -13.98 0.11 11.81
CA SER A 260 -13.98 -1.33 12.09
C SER A 260 -12.56 -1.91 12.07
N LEU A 261 -11.71 -1.51 11.11
CA LEU A 261 -10.30 -1.92 11.07
C LEU A 261 -9.55 -1.45 12.32
N HIS A 262 -9.72 -0.20 12.73
CA HIS A 262 -9.13 0.36 13.95
C HIS A 262 -9.61 -0.37 15.22
N ALA A 263 -10.90 -0.67 15.32
CA ALA A 263 -11.45 -1.44 16.45
C ALA A 263 -10.83 -2.84 16.57
N ASN A 264 -10.32 -3.39 15.45
CA ASN A 264 -9.60 -4.65 15.41
C ASN A 264 -8.06 -4.48 15.52
N GLY A 265 -7.56 -3.27 15.81
CA GLY A 265 -6.14 -2.98 15.96
C GLY A 265 -5.35 -2.99 14.65
N ILE A 266 -6.02 -2.83 13.51
CA ILE A 266 -5.44 -2.90 12.17
C ILE A 266 -5.35 -1.49 11.59
N LYS A 267 -4.17 -1.06 11.21
CA LYS A 267 -3.91 0.20 10.50
C LYS A 267 -4.47 0.16 9.08
N VAL A 268 -4.92 1.32 8.60
CA VAL A 268 -5.41 1.49 7.22
C VAL A 268 -4.45 2.35 6.42
N ILE A 269 -3.92 1.79 5.36
CA ILE A 269 -3.03 2.46 4.42
C ILE A 269 -3.78 2.63 3.09
N MET A 270 -3.87 3.86 2.60
CA MET A 270 -4.51 4.16 1.33
C MET A 270 -3.48 4.19 0.21
N ASP A 271 -3.78 3.51 -0.89
CA ASP A 271 -3.04 3.64 -2.13
C ASP A 271 -3.51 4.90 -2.89
N VAL A 272 -2.56 5.77 -3.25
CA VAL A 272 -2.86 7.07 -3.87
C VAL A 272 -2.09 7.27 -5.16
N VAL A 273 -2.78 7.79 -6.19
CA VAL A 273 -2.28 7.94 -7.56
C VAL A 273 -2.28 9.42 -7.94
N TYR A 274 -1.26 10.18 -7.54
CA TYR A 274 -1.15 11.59 -7.92
C TYR A 274 -0.29 11.82 -9.18
N ASN A 275 0.21 10.76 -9.78
CA ASN A 275 1.07 10.84 -10.94
C ASN A 275 0.31 11.01 -12.26
N HIS A 276 -0.96 10.61 -12.33
CA HIS A 276 -1.86 10.77 -13.50
C HIS A 276 -3.33 10.85 -13.08
N MET A 277 -4.23 11.03 -14.03
CA MET A 277 -5.69 10.97 -13.85
C MET A 277 -6.32 10.04 -14.89
N TYR A 278 -7.63 9.78 -14.74
CA TYR A 278 -8.42 8.96 -15.68
C TYR A 278 -8.30 9.41 -17.15
N SER A 279 -8.10 10.69 -17.37
CA SER A 279 -8.05 11.27 -18.72
C SER A 279 -7.35 12.62 -18.71
N ALA A 280 -6.68 12.95 -19.81
CA ALA A 280 -6.16 14.30 -20.04
C ALA A 280 -7.26 15.38 -20.04
N ASP A 281 -8.51 15.02 -20.33
CA ASP A 281 -9.69 15.90 -20.20
C ASP A 281 -10.28 15.80 -18.79
N ASN A 282 -9.48 16.14 -17.77
CA ASN A 282 -9.83 16.10 -16.36
C ASN A 282 -10.26 17.46 -15.79
N TRP A 283 -10.72 17.46 -14.54
CA TRP A 283 -11.25 18.67 -13.90
C TRP A 283 -10.19 19.77 -13.71
N PHE A 284 -8.92 19.40 -13.50
CA PHE A 284 -7.82 20.35 -13.37
C PHE A 284 -7.53 21.07 -14.69
N GLU A 285 -7.40 20.32 -15.78
CA GLU A 285 -7.18 20.90 -17.13
C GLU A 285 -8.40 21.69 -17.62
N ARG A 286 -9.62 21.29 -17.25
CA ARG A 286 -10.83 22.05 -17.55
C ARG A 286 -10.91 23.38 -16.80
N THR A 287 -10.31 23.48 -15.60
CA THR A 287 -10.28 24.71 -14.81
C THR A 287 -9.11 25.62 -15.14
N VAL A 288 -7.92 25.06 -15.42
CA VAL A 288 -6.70 25.81 -15.78
C VAL A 288 -5.97 25.10 -16.93
N PRO A 289 -6.44 25.26 -18.17
CA PRO A 289 -5.87 24.56 -19.33
C PRO A 289 -4.37 24.79 -19.48
N GLY A 290 -3.61 23.70 -19.61
CA GLY A 290 -2.17 23.71 -19.86
C GLY A 290 -1.29 23.95 -18.64
N TYR A 291 -1.84 23.88 -17.42
CA TYR A 291 -1.08 24.10 -16.18
C TYR A 291 -0.69 22.80 -15.47
N TYR A 292 -1.55 21.80 -15.45
CA TYR A 292 -1.42 20.64 -14.57
C TYR A 292 -0.79 19.40 -15.22
N LEU A 293 -0.76 19.32 -16.56
CA LEU A 293 -0.20 18.18 -17.27
C LEU A 293 1.19 18.48 -17.82
N ARG A 294 2.11 17.51 -17.64
CA ARG A 294 3.45 17.57 -18.23
C ARG A 294 3.40 17.44 -19.74
N ARG A 295 4.23 18.22 -20.42
CA ARG A 295 4.35 18.21 -21.89
C ARG A 295 5.79 18.05 -22.33
N ASN A 296 5.97 17.31 -23.39
CA ASN A 296 7.23 17.18 -24.12
C ASN A 296 7.55 18.49 -24.87
N ASP A 297 8.77 18.64 -25.32
CA ASP A 297 9.25 19.83 -26.07
C ASP A 297 8.46 20.09 -27.36
N ASP A 298 7.85 19.07 -27.95
CA ASP A 298 6.99 19.17 -29.13
C ASP A 298 5.52 19.53 -28.80
N GLY A 299 5.20 19.69 -27.51
CA GLY A 299 3.87 20.03 -27.02
C GLY A 299 2.94 18.82 -26.81
N THR A 300 3.35 17.60 -27.11
CA THR A 300 2.61 16.38 -26.77
C THR A 300 2.62 16.14 -25.26
N LEU A 301 1.65 15.38 -24.73
CA LEU A 301 1.64 15.02 -23.32
C LEU A 301 2.78 14.04 -23.00
N ALA A 302 3.39 14.20 -21.83
CA ALA A 302 4.32 13.21 -21.29
C ALA A 302 3.57 11.96 -20.84
N ASN A 303 4.23 10.80 -20.90
CA ASN A 303 3.63 9.49 -20.62
C ASN A 303 4.56 8.60 -19.81
N GLY A 304 5.13 9.12 -18.75
CA GLY A 304 5.96 8.33 -17.82
C GLY A 304 5.14 7.37 -16.97
N SER A 305 3.86 7.65 -16.78
CA SER A 305 2.90 6.76 -16.12
C SER A 305 2.47 5.56 -16.96
N GLY A 306 2.57 5.67 -18.31
CA GLY A 306 1.97 4.70 -19.23
C GLY A 306 0.48 4.97 -19.50
N CYS A 307 -0.13 5.95 -18.83
CA CYS A 307 -1.56 6.30 -18.92
C CYS A 307 -1.86 7.48 -19.85
N GLY A 308 -0.83 8.20 -20.31
CA GLY A 308 -0.94 9.24 -21.34
C GLY A 308 -1.03 10.67 -20.85
N ASP A 309 -0.98 10.93 -19.54
CA ASP A 309 -1.25 12.24 -18.96
C ASP A 309 -0.55 12.46 -17.59
N ASP A 310 0.78 12.48 -17.59
CA ASP A 310 1.56 12.73 -16.37
C ASP A 310 1.21 14.07 -15.74
N MET A 311 0.87 14.06 -14.45
CA MET A 311 0.58 15.27 -13.67
C MET A 311 1.87 16.01 -13.32
N GLN A 312 1.83 17.35 -13.42
CA GLN A 312 2.97 18.24 -13.15
C GLN A 312 3.06 18.56 -11.65
N THR A 313 3.54 17.60 -10.85
CA THR A 313 3.58 17.67 -9.38
C THR A 313 4.45 18.80 -8.84
N GLU A 314 5.43 19.24 -9.61
CA GLU A 314 6.32 20.35 -9.32
C GLU A 314 5.67 21.74 -9.43
N ARG A 315 4.46 21.85 -10.01
CA ARG A 315 3.67 23.08 -10.02
C ARG A 315 3.09 23.39 -8.64
N ALA A 316 3.24 24.64 -8.20
CA ALA A 316 2.90 25.04 -6.84
C ALA A 316 1.44 24.73 -6.46
N MET A 317 0.47 24.93 -7.37
CA MET A 317 -0.94 24.68 -7.07
C MET A 317 -1.28 23.19 -7.07
N PHE A 318 -0.58 22.34 -7.84
CA PHE A 318 -0.79 20.91 -7.78
C PHE A 318 -0.07 20.28 -6.56
N ARG A 319 1.13 20.73 -6.26
CA ARG A 319 1.82 20.40 -5.01
C ARG A 319 0.97 20.73 -3.78
N ARG A 320 0.39 21.95 -3.75
CA ARG A 320 -0.57 22.35 -2.72
C ARG A 320 -1.71 21.35 -2.63
N PHE A 321 -2.31 21.00 -3.78
CA PHE A 321 -3.41 20.06 -3.84
C PHE A 321 -3.03 18.69 -3.23
N ILE A 322 -1.89 18.13 -3.62
CA ILE A 322 -1.42 16.83 -3.09
C ILE A 322 -1.25 16.89 -1.57
N VAL A 323 -0.59 17.93 -1.06
CA VAL A 323 -0.39 18.11 0.38
C VAL A 323 -1.71 18.24 1.13
N GLU A 324 -2.65 19.04 0.62
CA GLU A 324 -3.98 19.21 1.21
C GLU A 324 -4.81 17.93 1.14
N SER A 325 -4.76 17.22 0.02
CA SER A 325 -5.49 15.96 -0.20
C SER A 325 -5.03 14.87 0.77
N VAL A 326 -3.74 14.60 0.86
CA VAL A 326 -3.19 13.60 1.79
C VAL A 326 -3.48 13.97 3.25
N THR A 327 -3.33 15.25 3.59
CA THR A 327 -3.64 15.73 4.96
C THR A 327 -5.13 15.62 5.27
N TYR A 328 -6.01 15.87 4.28
CA TYR A 328 -7.45 15.70 4.41
C TYR A 328 -7.80 14.23 4.70
N TRP A 329 -7.31 13.28 3.91
CA TRP A 329 -7.53 11.86 4.15
C TRP A 329 -7.02 11.40 5.51
N ALA A 330 -5.81 11.84 5.91
CA ALA A 330 -5.25 11.52 7.21
C ALA A 330 -6.09 12.04 8.37
N ARG A 331 -6.63 13.27 8.26
CA ARG A 331 -7.36 13.93 9.33
C ARG A 331 -8.84 13.51 9.38
N GLU A 332 -9.51 13.51 8.22
CA GLU A 332 -10.96 13.29 8.10
C GLU A 332 -11.34 11.82 8.18
N TYR A 333 -10.50 10.95 7.64
CA TYR A 333 -10.70 9.50 7.63
C TYR A 333 -9.78 8.74 8.58
N HIS A 334 -9.00 9.43 9.39
CA HIS A 334 -8.08 8.87 10.37
C HIS A 334 -7.06 7.87 9.80
N LEU A 335 -6.70 7.99 8.51
CA LEU A 335 -5.80 7.04 7.85
C LEU A 335 -4.41 6.98 8.49
N ASP A 336 -3.86 5.76 8.57
CA ASP A 336 -2.59 5.45 9.21
C ASP A 336 -1.41 5.44 8.26
N GLY A 337 -1.65 5.54 6.97
CA GLY A 337 -0.58 5.54 5.97
C GLY A 337 -1.05 5.78 4.55
N PHE A 338 -0.05 6.01 3.68
CA PHE A 338 -0.22 6.25 2.25
C PHE A 338 0.85 5.54 1.45
N ARG A 339 0.43 4.76 0.45
CA ARG A 339 1.30 4.20 -0.59
C ARG A 339 1.14 5.05 -1.85
N PHE A 340 2.24 5.56 -2.38
CA PHE A 340 2.24 6.39 -3.58
C PHE A 340 2.55 5.54 -4.81
N ASP A 341 1.54 5.38 -5.65
CA ASP A 341 1.67 4.77 -6.97
C ASP A 341 2.67 5.55 -7.82
N LEU A 342 3.57 4.83 -8.53
CA LEU A 342 4.62 5.43 -9.35
C LEU A 342 5.23 6.69 -8.69
N MET A 343 5.61 6.58 -7.41
CA MET A 343 6.22 7.67 -6.63
C MET A 343 7.39 8.30 -7.40
N GLY A 344 8.07 7.50 -8.24
CA GLY A 344 9.14 7.96 -9.12
C GLY A 344 8.76 9.03 -10.15
N LEU A 345 7.47 9.33 -10.31
CA LEU A 345 6.96 10.45 -11.12
C LEU A 345 6.62 11.69 -10.29
N ILE A 346 6.65 11.62 -8.97
CA ILE A 346 6.37 12.75 -8.07
C ILE A 346 7.70 13.41 -7.69
N ASP A 347 7.72 14.74 -7.63
CA ASP A 347 8.92 15.44 -7.24
C ASP A 347 9.24 15.32 -5.75
N VAL A 348 10.53 15.29 -5.41
CA VAL A 348 11.06 15.14 -4.05
C VAL A 348 10.53 16.23 -3.11
N GLN A 349 10.40 17.48 -3.60
CA GLN A 349 9.91 18.57 -2.76
C GLN A 349 8.47 18.32 -2.34
N THR A 350 7.60 17.87 -3.25
CA THR A 350 6.21 17.52 -2.96
C THR A 350 6.15 16.40 -1.92
N MET A 351 6.92 15.31 -2.10
CA MET A 351 6.95 14.19 -1.15
C MET A 351 7.38 14.62 0.25
N ASN A 352 8.46 15.42 0.35
CA ASN A 352 8.95 15.92 1.63
C ASN A 352 7.94 16.89 2.29
N MET A 353 7.21 17.70 1.52
CA MET A 353 6.17 18.58 2.06
C MET A 353 4.95 17.81 2.56
N VAL A 354 4.55 16.74 1.87
CA VAL A 354 3.50 15.81 2.36
C VAL A 354 3.93 15.24 3.72
N ARG A 355 5.16 14.71 3.83
CA ARG A 355 5.66 14.17 5.10
C ARG A 355 5.65 15.22 6.22
N ALA A 356 6.16 16.41 5.93
CA ALA A 356 6.18 17.51 6.91
C ALA A 356 4.77 17.94 7.35
N SER A 357 3.77 17.85 6.47
CA SER A 357 2.38 18.18 6.80
C SER A 357 1.72 17.11 7.64
N LEU A 358 1.96 15.85 7.34
CA LEU A 358 1.50 14.74 8.16
C LEU A 358 2.09 14.81 9.58
N ASP A 359 3.36 15.18 9.72
CA ASP A 359 4.05 15.32 11.02
C ASP A 359 3.44 16.40 11.94
N ARG A 360 2.70 17.35 11.38
CA ARG A 360 1.99 18.37 12.15
C ARG A 360 0.65 17.89 12.74
N LEU A 361 0.14 16.75 12.27
CA LEU A 361 -1.08 16.16 12.80
C LEU A 361 -0.81 15.50 14.17
N PRO A 362 -1.80 15.44 15.06
CA PRO A 362 -1.67 14.67 16.30
C PRO A 362 -1.34 13.19 15.98
N GLY A 363 -0.21 12.68 16.49
CA GLY A 363 0.29 11.34 16.18
C GLY A 363 0.78 11.15 14.74
N GLY A 364 0.98 12.23 14.00
CA GLY A 364 1.32 12.23 12.58
C GLY A 364 2.68 11.58 12.27
N GLU A 365 3.58 11.55 13.24
CA GLU A 365 4.85 10.86 13.16
C GLU A 365 4.71 9.34 12.97
N SER A 366 3.58 8.76 13.38
CA SER A 366 3.26 7.33 13.21
C SER A 366 2.58 7.00 11.90
N ILE A 367 2.17 8.00 11.10
CA ILE A 367 1.54 7.80 9.81
C ILE A 367 2.60 7.33 8.82
N LEU A 368 2.39 6.14 8.26
CA LEU A 368 3.30 5.54 7.28
C LEU A 368 3.22 6.29 5.95
N MET A 369 4.35 6.39 5.26
CA MET A 369 4.43 6.97 3.94
C MET A 369 5.50 6.24 3.13
N TYR A 370 5.11 5.62 2.01
CA TYR A 370 6.02 4.91 1.12
C TYR A 370 5.44 4.87 -0.29
N GLY A 371 6.24 4.42 -1.25
CA GLY A 371 5.76 4.31 -2.63
C GLY A 371 6.72 3.56 -3.54
N GLU A 372 6.40 3.56 -4.81
CA GLU A 372 7.18 2.92 -5.86
C GLU A 372 8.23 3.88 -6.41
N PRO A 373 9.55 3.59 -6.26
CA PRO A 373 10.62 4.49 -6.69
C PRO A 373 10.94 4.33 -8.18
N TRP A 374 9.92 4.14 -9.02
CA TRP A 374 10.06 3.96 -10.48
C TRP A 374 8.90 4.62 -11.23
N ALA A 375 8.98 4.59 -12.54
CA ALA A 375 7.98 5.00 -13.50
C ALA A 375 7.85 3.92 -14.59
N ALA A 376 6.75 3.90 -15.33
CA ALA A 376 6.56 3.00 -16.48
C ALA A 376 7.41 3.44 -17.70
N GLY A 377 7.74 4.72 -17.79
CA GLY A 377 8.53 5.29 -18.87
C GLY A 377 9.17 6.64 -18.53
N PRO A 378 9.87 7.26 -19.48
CA PRO A 378 10.43 8.59 -19.29
C PRO A 378 9.33 9.65 -19.23
N THR A 379 9.54 10.67 -18.37
CA THR A 379 8.67 11.85 -18.27
C THR A 379 9.48 13.12 -18.48
N ASN A 380 8.81 14.22 -18.85
CA ASN A 380 9.42 15.54 -18.95
C ASN A 380 9.02 16.42 -17.77
N THR A 381 9.98 17.03 -17.10
CA THR A 381 9.77 17.87 -15.91
C THR A 381 10.26 19.29 -16.14
N LEU A 382 9.83 20.22 -15.31
CA LEU A 382 10.39 21.56 -15.31
C LEU A 382 11.88 21.53 -14.90
N PRO A 383 12.71 22.44 -15.45
CA PRO A 383 14.14 22.46 -15.14
C PRO A 383 14.43 22.55 -13.64
N GLY A 384 15.32 21.72 -13.14
CA GLY A 384 15.72 21.68 -11.73
C GLY A 384 14.83 20.83 -10.84
N THR A 385 13.87 20.09 -11.42
CA THR A 385 13.04 19.15 -10.68
C THR A 385 13.79 17.83 -10.43
N GLU A 386 13.88 17.43 -9.18
CA GLU A 386 14.33 16.09 -8.78
C GLU A 386 13.08 15.22 -8.52
N LEU A 387 13.01 14.05 -9.15
CA LEU A 387 11.92 13.10 -8.95
C LEU A 387 12.25 12.12 -7.81
N ALA A 388 11.23 11.62 -7.12
CA ALA A 388 11.35 10.62 -6.06
C ALA A 388 11.54 9.19 -6.62
N ASN A 389 12.30 9.06 -7.70
CA ASN A 389 12.74 7.81 -8.29
C ASN A 389 13.97 7.26 -7.53
N LYS A 390 14.53 6.13 -7.97
CA LYS A 390 15.68 5.48 -7.33
C LYS A 390 16.88 6.42 -7.13
N GLU A 391 17.10 7.36 -8.03
CA GLU A 391 18.20 8.32 -7.94
C GLU A 391 17.89 9.44 -6.93
N GLY A 392 16.61 9.80 -6.80
CA GLY A 392 16.13 10.83 -5.88
C GLY A 392 15.87 10.37 -4.46
N LEU A 393 15.83 9.07 -4.17
CA LEU A 393 15.56 8.53 -2.82
C LEU A 393 16.43 9.15 -1.74
N ARG A 394 17.71 9.42 -2.04
CA ARG A 394 18.66 10.05 -1.11
C ARG A 394 18.28 11.47 -0.68
N TYR A 395 17.34 12.13 -1.35
CA TYR A 395 16.87 13.47 -1.01
C TYR A 395 15.52 13.45 -0.28
N LEU A 396 14.89 12.28 -0.16
CA LEU A 396 13.67 12.11 0.61
C LEU A 396 13.95 12.16 2.11
N ASN A 397 12.93 12.59 2.87
CA ASN A 397 12.93 12.41 4.31
C ASN A 397 13.06 10.91 4.65
N THR A 398 13.89 10.58 5.65
CA THR A 398 14.20 9.19 6.03
C THR A 398 13.01 8.37 6.50
N ARG A 399 11.84 8.98 6.73
CA ARG A 399 10.57 8.32 7.05
C ARG A 399 9.64 8.16 5.83
N ILE A 400 10.14 8.40 4.62
CA ILE A 400 9.46 8.05 3.38
C ILE A 400 10.06 6.76 2.86
N GLY A 401 9.28 5.69 2.90
CA GLY A 401 9.72 4.37 2.48
C GLY A 401 9.54 4.12 0.99
N HIS A 402 10.08 2.99 0.55
CA HIS A 402 9.93 2.54 -0.84
C HIS A 402 9.97 1.02 -0.95
N PHE A 403 9.35 0.49 -1.99
CA PHE A 403 9.40 -0.93 -2.32
C PHE A 403 10.80 -1.35 -2.77
N CYS A 404 11.29 -2.48 -2.24
CA CYS A 404 12.60 -3.05 -2.58
C CYS A 404 12.46 -4.10 -3.69
N ASP A 405 12.45 -3.67 -4.95
CA ASP A 405 12.38 -4.57 -6.12
C ASP A 405 13.63 -5.46 -6.25
N ARG A 406 14.77 -5.00 -5.77
CA ARG A 406 16.02 -5.76 -5.81
C ARG A 406 15.96 -7.04 -4.98
N THR A 407 15.43 -6.97 -3.75
CA THR A 407 15.22 -8.16 -2.91
C THR A 407 14.14 -9.06 -3.50
N ARG A 408 13.04 -8.49 -3.96
CA ARG A 408 11.95 -9.20 -4.63
C ARG A 408 12.48 -10.06 -5.79
N ASP A 409 13.23 -9.44 -6.70
CA ASP A 409 13.74 -10.11 -7.90
C ASP A 409 14.83 -11.14 -7.58
N ALA A 410 15.65 -10.89 -6.55
CA ALA A 410 16.62 -11.86 -6.09
C ALA A 410 15.95 -13.12 -5.52
N ILE A 411 14.82 -13.00 -4.85
CA ILE A 411 14.10 -14.13 -4.25
C ILE A 411 13.39 -14.96 -5.32
N LYS A 412 12.50 -14.34 -6.14
CA LYS A 412 11.58 -15.06 -7.05
C LYS A 412 11.92 -14.95 -8.54
N GLY A 413 12.92 -14.14 -8.91
CA GLY A 413 13.24 -13.78 -10.27
C GLY A 413 12.47 -12.55 -10.76
N HIS A 414 13.01 -11.92 -11.81
CA HIS A 414 12.51 -10.66 -12.36
C HIS A 414 11.04 -10.74 -12.79
N VAL A 415 10.23 -9.75 -12.44
CA VAL A 415 8.77 -9.76 -12.63
C VAL A 415 8.34 -9.75 -14.10
N PHE A 416 9.03 -9.00 -14.97
CA PHE A 416 8.70 -8.91 -16.41
C PHE A 416 9.14 -10.11 -17.26
N TYR A 417 9.79 -11.11 -16.67
CA TYR A 417 10.25 -12.29 -17.38
C TYR A 417 9.81 -13.55 -16.63
N MET A 418 8.75 -14.18 -17.13
CA MET A 418 8.09 -15.31 -16.47
C MET A 418 9.04 -16.47 -16.19
N GLU A 419 9.96 -16.75 -17.16
CA GLU A 419 10.94 -17.84 -17.11
C GLU A 419 12.15 -17.56 -16.20
N ARG A 420 12.43 -16.30 -15.87
CA ARG A 420 13.58 -15.95 -15.01
C ARG A 420 13.33 -16.39 -13.58
N LYS A 421 14.31 -17.13 -13.07
CA LYS A 421 14.32 -17.72 -11.73
C LYS A 421 15.11 -16.84 -10.76
N GLY A 422 14.74 -16.90 -9.50
CA GLY A 422 15.49 -16.31 -8.40
C GLY A 422 16.06 -17.40 -7.48
N TYR A 423 16.38 -17.00 -6.27
CA TYR A 423 17.02 -17.85 -5.28
C TYR A 423 16.20 -19.08 -4.91
N VAL A 424 14.88 -18.94 -4.72
CA VAL A 424 14.02 -20.02 -4.23
C VAL A 424 13.53 -20.98 -5.31
N ASN A 425 13.63 -20.61 -6.58
CA ASN A 425 13.02 -21.34 -7.70
C ASN A 425 13.99 -21.75 -8.81
N GLY A 426 15.30 -21.81 -8.52
CA GLY A 426 16.26 -22.51 -9.37
C GLY A 426 17.49 -21.73 -9.82
N ASP A 427 17.66 -20.44 -9.47
CA ASP A 427 18.89 -19.67 -9.70
C ASP A 427 19.53 -19.19 -8.40
N ALA A 428 19.64 -20.13 -7.46
CA ALA A 428 20.15 -19.85 -6.14
C ALA A 428 21.61 -19.36 -6.16
N LYS A 429 22.46 -19.95 -7.01
CA LYS A 429 23.88 -19.58 -7.09
C LYS A 429 24.10 -18.10 -7.48
N ALA A 430 23.38 -17.61 -8.46
CA ALA A 430 23.52 -16.23 -8.92
C ALA A 430 22.98 -15.21 -7.90
N ASN A 431 21.92 -15.59 -7.19
CA ASN A 431 21.22 -14.71 -6.26
C ASN A 431 21.69 -14.84 -4.80
N LYS A 432 22.48 -15.88 -4.44
CA LYS A 432 23.02 -16.07 -3.08
C LYS A 432 23.62 -14.79 -2.48
N PRO A 433 24.50 -14.03 -3.16
CA PRO A 433 25.08 -12.82 -2.59
C PRO A 433 24.05 -11.73 -2.28
N LEU A 434 22.95 -11.65 -3.06
CA LEU A 434 21.88 -10.69 -2.82
C LEU A 434 21.02 -11.10 -1.62
N ILE A 435 20.81 -12.41 -1.40
CA ILE A 435 20.08 -12.90 -0.23
C ILE A 435 20.94 -12.77 1.03
N GLU A 436 22.25 -12.97 0.95
CA GLU A 436 23.18 -12.71 2.06
C GLU A 436 23.15 -11.23 2.48
N LEU A 437 23.04 -10.33 1.50
CA LEU A 437 22.83 -8.90 1.71
C LEU A 437 21.36 -8.54 1.90
N GLY A 438 20.44 -9.47 1.65
CA GLY A 438 19.00 -9.20 1.48
C GLY A 438 18.35 -8.52 2.65
N ALA A 439 18.91 -8.77 3.81
CA ALA A 439 18.57 -8.03 4.98
C ALA A 439 19.15 -6.61 4.99
N ASP A 440 20.28 -6.40 4.33
CA ASP A 440 20.97 -5.11 4.17
C ASP A 440 20.83 -4.54 2.74
N ALA A 441 20.01 -5.12 1.87
CA ALA A 441 19.81 -4.60 0.50
C ALA A 441 19.27 -3.15 0.48
N TRP A 442 18.63 -2.74 1.55
CA TRP A 442 18.19 -1.35 1.77
C TRP A 442 19.36 -0.39 2.04
N ARG A 443 20.54 -0.88 2.46
CA ARG A 443 21.77 -0.09 2.54
C ARG A 443 22.50 0.01 1.20
N ALA A 444 21.86 -0.42 0.10
CA ALA A 444 22.39 -0.19 -1.24
C ALA A 444 22.65 1.31 -1.48
N PRO A 445 23.61 1.66 -2.35
CA PRO A 445 23.97 3.06 -2.60
C PRO A 445 22.83 3.95 -3.10
N GLU A 446 21.75 3.34 -3.56
CA GLU A 446 20.55 4.04 -4.03
C GLU A 446 19.68 4.57 -2.88
N THR A 447 19.79 3.99 -1.68
CA THR A 447 19.01 4.43 -0.52
C THR A 447 19.75 5.52 0.23
N ASN A 448 19.02 6.42 0.86
CA ASN A 448 19.57 7.21 1.95
C ASN A 448 20.11 6.20 2.99
N GLU A 449 21.21 6.48 3.66
CA GLU A 449 21.65 5.71 4.85
C GLU A 449 20.59 5.88 5.95
N GLY A 450 19.37 5.47 5.64
CA GLY A 450 18.18 5.79 6.38
C GLY A 450 17.77 4.68 7.34
N GLU A 451 16.68 4.92 7.96
CA GLU A 451 16.05 4.04 8.91
C GLU A 451 15.45 2.81 8.21
N ALA A 452 15.37 1.67 8.89
CA ALA A 452 14.77 0.44 8.37
C ALA A 452 13.31 0.62 7.90
N GLY A 453 12.59 1.63 8.43
CA GLY A 453 11.25 2.01 7.99
C GLY A 453 11.16 2.55 6.56
N GLN A 454 12.29 2.83 5.90
CA GLN A 454 12.29 3.21 4.49
C GLN A 454 12.12 2.01 3.54
N ILE A 455 12.17 0.76 4.02
CA ILE A 455 12.13 -0.40 3.15
C ILE A 455 10.86 -1.21 3.34
N ILE A 456 10.12 -1.39 2.23
CA ILE A 456 9.05 -2.36 2.14
C ILE A 456 9.60 -3.62 1.49
N GLN A 457 9.67 -4.71 2.28
CA GLN A 457 10.12 -6.03 1.84
C GLN A 457 8.95 -6.86 1.36
N TYR A 458 8.99 -7.31 0.11
CA TYR A 458 7.89 -8.03 -0.50
C TYR A 458 8.35 -9.00 -1.59
N VAL A 459 7.50 -9.91 -1.97
CA VAL A 459 7.70 -10.80 -3.12
C VAL A 459 6.56 -10.76 -4.13
N SER A 460 5.37 -10.32 -3.72
CA SER A 460 4.26 -10.06 -4.64
C SER A 460 3.41 -8.88 -4.16
N ALA A 461 2.74 -8.23 -5.10
CA ALA A 461 1.74 -7.20 -4.92
C ALA A 461 0.58 -7.47 -5.88
N HIS A 462 -0.36 -6.53 -6.00
CA HIS A 462 -1.46 -6.66 -6.97
C HIS A 462 -0.97 -6.69 -8.42
N ASP A 463 0.11 -5.95 -8.73
CA ASP A 463 0.77 -5.95 -10.04
C ASP A 463 1.54 -7.23 -10.31
N ASP A 464 1.75 -7.53 -11.59
CA ASP A 464 2.50 -8.66 -12.08
C ASP A 464 1.90 -10.02 -11.64
N LEU A 465 2.70 -11.08 -11.77
CA LEU A 465 2.32 -12.41 -11.31
C LEU A 465 2.28 -12.50 -9.79
N THR A 466 1.26 -13.16 -9.25
CA THR A 466 1.30 -13.58 -7.85
C THR A 466 2.54 -14.42 -7.57
N LEU A 467 2.95 -14.54 -6.31
CA LEU A 467 4.09 -15.40 -5.97
C LEU A 467 3.86 -16.83 -6.44
N TRP A 468 2.66 -17.39 -6.19
CA TRP A 468 2.29 -18.75 -6.59
C TRP A 468 2.39 -18.94 -8.11
N ASP A 469 1.85 -18.00 -8.89
CA ASP A 469 1.88 -18.05 -10.35
C ASP A 469 3.31 -17.94 -10.89
N LYS A 470 4.10 -17.02 -10.36
CA LYS A 470 5.51 -16.85 -10.74
C LYS A 470 6.32 -18.11 -10.49
N LEU A 471 6.16 -18.73 -9.33
CA LEU A 471 6.84 -19.97 -9.00
C LEU A 471 6.37 -21.13 -9.90
N THR A 472 5.06 -21.27 -10.11
CA THR A 472 4.48 -22.27 -11.00
C THR A 472 5.04 -22.15 -12.41
N MET A 473 4.96 -20.96 -13.00
CA MET A 473 5.40 -20.75 -14.40
C MET A 473 6.91 -20.93 -14.57
N SER A 474 7.71 -20.47 -13.63
CA SER A 474 9.16 -20.55 -13.73
C SER A 474 9.75 -21.94 -13.40
N MET A 475 9.07 -22.72 -12.54
CA MET A 475 9.54 -24.05 -12.13
C MET A 475 8.98 -25.17 -12.97
N CYS A 476 7.78 -25.01 -13.55
CA CYS A 476 7.02 -26.03 -14.25
C CYS A 476 6.83 -25.66 -15.74
N GLU A 477 7.75 -24.94 -16.35
CA GLU A 477 7.70 -24.53 -17.76
C GLU A 477 7.52 -25.73 -18.68
N GLY A 478 6.49 -25.68 -19.55
CA GLY A 478 6.18 -26.74 -20.50
C GLY A 478 5.45 -27.94 -19.88
N ASP A 479 5.05 -27.89 -18.62
CA ASP A 479 4.22 -28.92 -18.01
C ASP A 479 2.78 -28.85 -18.56
N GLU A 480 2.25 -29.97 -19.05
CA GLU A 480 0.86 -30.07 -19.55
C GLU A 480 -0.19 -29.95 -18.43
N GLN A 481 0.23 -29.91 -17.16
CA GLN A 481 -0.62 -29.83 -15.97
C GLN A 481 -0.52 -28.48 -15.23
N LEU A 482 -0.13 -27.40 -15.91
CA LEU A 482 0.01 -26.09 -15.27
C LEU A 482 -1.26 -25.65 -14.52
N ASP A 483 -2.44 -25.86 -15.11
CA ASP A 483 -3.72 -25.51 -14.47
C ASP A 483 -3.92 -26.26 -13.14
N ALA A 484 -3.58 -27.54 -13.08
CA ALA A 484 -3.65 -28.33 -11.85
C ALA A 484 -2.69 -27.80 -10.77
N ILE A 485 -1.52 -27.28 -11.17
CA ILE A 485 -0.56 -26.69 -10.23
C ILE A 485 -1.04 -25.31 -9.79
N PHE A 486 -1.59 -24.49 -10.68
CA PHE A 486 -2.26 -23.23 -10.30
C PHE A 486 -3.36 -23.49 -9.27
N ASP A 487 -4.18 -24.52 -9.48
CA ASP A 487 -5.24 -24.93 -8.56
C ASP A 487 -4.74 -25.65 -7.29
N ALA A 488 -3.41 -25.81 -7.17
CA ALA A 488 -2.76 -26.50 -6.06
C ALA A 488 -3.27 -27.96 -5.87
N GLU A 489 -3.53 -28.66 -6.97
CA GLU A 489 -3.80 -30.09 -6.91
C GLU A 489 -2.55 -30.86 -6.46
N PRO A 490 -2.69 -31.87 -5.60
CA PRO A 490 -1.54 -32.61 -5.04
C PRO A 490 -0.68 -33.25 -6.13
N SER A 491 0.58 -32.82 -6.23
CA SER A 491 1.59 -33.37 -7.12
C SER A 491 2.99 -33.06 -6.59
N PRO A 492 4.06 -33.75 -7.06
CA PRO A 492 5.43 -33.39 -6.71
C PRO A 492 5.79 -31.95 -7.12
N GLN A 493 5.25 -31.47 -8.24
CA GLN A 493 5.47 -30.10 -8.71
C GLN A 493 4.80 -29.09 -7.78
N THR A 494 3.53 -29.32 -7.42
CA THR A 494 2.81 -28.50 -6.43
C THR A 494 3.57 -28.44 -5.09
N THR A 495 4.11 -29.58 -4.63
CA THR A 495 4.93 -29.61 -3.43
C THR A 495 6.19 -28.75 -3.57
N ALA A 496 6.87 -28.80 -4.71
CA ALA A 496 8.07 -27.99 -4.95
C ALA A 496 7.74 -26.48 -4.99
N VAL A 497 6.60 -26.10 -5.58
CA VAL A 497 6.11 -24.70 -5.58
C VAL A 497 5.78 -24.25 -4.15
N LEU A 498 5.13 -25.11 -3.37
CA LEU A 498 4.81 -24.84 -1.95
C LEU A 498 6.08 -24.62 -1.11
N GLU A 499 7.09 -25.49 -1.27
CA GLU A 499 8.39 -25.35 -0.59
C GLU A 499 9.08 -24.03 -0.96
N ALA A 500 9.10 -23.67 -2.25
CA ALA A 500 9.67 -22.41 -2.72
C ALA A 500 8.92 -21.18 -2.17
N ASN A 501 7.58 -21.25 -2.09
CA ASN A 501 6.76 -20.21 -1.48
C ASN A 501 7.10 -20.02 0.01
N LYS A 502 7.21 -21.11 0.77
CA LYS A 502 7.61 -21.06 2.18
C LYS A 502 9.01 -20.45 2.37
N LEU A 503 9.95 -20.76 1.48
CA LEU A 503 11.29 -20.15 1.53
C LEU A 503 11.21 -18.64 1.28
N ALA A 504 10.47 -18.21 0.27
CA ALA A 504 10.29 -16.79 -0.05
C ALA A 504 9.69 -16.02 1.13
N ALA A 505 8.59 -16.52 1.70
CA ALA A 505 7.97 -15.95 2.88
C ALA A 505 8.93 -15.86 4.07
N GLY A 506 9.64 -16.94 4.36
CA GLY A 506 10.60 -16.98 5.47
C GLY A 506 11.69 -15.91 5.33
N ILE A 507 12.24 -15.71 4.13
CA ILE A 507 13.23 -14.66 3.86
C ILE A 507 12.63 -13.26 4.11
N ILE A 508 11.41 -12.98 3.62
CA ILE A 508 10.76 -11.67 3.81
C ILE A 508 10.48 -11.39 5.29
N TYR A 509 9.90 -12.35 6.01
CA TYR A 509 9.51 -12.15 7.40
C TYR A 509 10.68 -12.14 8.40
N THR A 510 11.88 -12.59 7.98
CA THR A 510 13.11 -12.46 8.75
C THR A 510 14.05 -11.36 8.26
N ALA A 511 13.66 -10.59 7.25
CA ALA A 511 14.43 -9.45 6.77
C ALA A 511 14.20 -8.19 7.65
N ALA A 512 15.12 -7.23 7.60
CA ALA A 512 14.91 -5.90 8.13
C ALA A 512 13.87 -5.13 7.30
N GLY A 513 13.27 -4.08 7.87
CA GLY A 513 12.22 -3.29 7.22
C GLY A 513 10.81 -3.81 7.51
N ILE A 514 9.84 -3.38 6.70
CA ILE A 514 8.42 -3.69 6.85
C ILE A 514 8.04 -4.83 5.90
N PRO A 515 7.63 -6.00 6.42
CA PRO A 515 7.11 -7.09 5.59
C PRO A 515 5.76 -6.71 4.96
N PHE A 516 5.61 -7.07 3.70
CA PHE A 516 4.42 -6.81 2.91
C PHE A 516 4.06 -8.07 2.11
N MET A 517 2.76 -8.36 1.98
CA MET A 517 2.25 -9.44 1.15
C MET A 517 0.94 -9.06 0.45
N LEU A 518 0.72 -9.60 -0.74
CA LEU A 518 -0.59 -9.58 -1.41
C LEU A 518 -1.59 -10.46 -0.65
N ALA A 519 -2.84 -10.00 -0.51
CA ALA A 519 -3.95 -10.79 0.03
C ALA A 519 -4.08 -12.12 -0.69
N GLY A 520 -3.90 -13.21 0.06
CA GLY A 520 -3.91 -14.57 -0.48
C GLY A 520 -2.54 -15.14 -0.83
N GLU A 521 -1.45 -14.40 -0.75
CA GLU A 521 -0.10 -14.95 -0.88
C GLU A 521 0.11 -16.08 0.12
N GLU A 522 -0.40 -15.92 1.33
CA GLU A 522 -0.34 -16.87 2.45
C GLU A 522 -1.13 -18.17 2.26
N PHE A 523 -1.89 -18.27 1.18
CA PHE A 523 -2.54 -19.51 0.75
C PHE A 523 -2.40 -19.77 -0.76
N GLY A 524 -1.33 -19.20 -1.36
CA GLY A 524 -0.97 -19.45 -2.74
C GLY A 524 -1.99 -18.91 -3.73
N LYS A 525 -2.45 -17.65 -3.57
CA LYS A 525 -3.34 -16.97 -4.53
C LYS A 525 -2.84 -17.13 -5.95
N THR A 526 -3.73 -17.51 -6.86
CA THR A 526 -3.48 -17.60 -8.30
C THR A 526 -4.41 -16.66 -9.07
N LYS A 527 -3.89 -16.11 -10.14
CA LYS A 527 -4.62 -15.44 -11.22
C LYS A 527 -4.47 -16.23 -12.52
N HIS A 528 -4.10 -17.51 -12.41
CA HIS A 528 -3.83 -18.42 -13.53
C HIS A 528 -2.83 -17.84 -14.55
N GLY A 529 -1.77 -17.20 -14.04
CA GLY A 529 -0.72 -16.58 -14.87
C GLY A 529 -1.09 -15.26 -15.52
N ASN A 530 -2.22 -14.65 -15.15
CA ASN A 530 -2.57 -13.30 -15.58
C ASN A 530 -1.76 -12.29 -14.76
N ASP A 531 -0.81 -11.63 -15.42
CA ASP A 531 0.11 -10.65 -14.83
C ASP A 531 -0.47 -9.22 -14.78
N ASN A 532 -1.56 -8.96 -15.53
CA ASN A 532 -2.20 -7.64 -15.58
C ASN A 532 -3.72 -7.78 -15.52
N SER A 533 -4.26 -7.99 -14.33
CA SER A 533 -5.66 -8.32 -14.10
C SER A 533 -6.54 -7.12 -13.66
N PHE A 534 -6.10 -5.88 -13.95
CA PHE A 534 -6.76 -4.66 -13.45
C PHE A 534 -8.25 -4.54 -13.83
N ASP A 535 -8.67 -5.11 -14.98
CA ASP A 535 -10.03 -5.13 -15.51
C ASP A 535 -10.57 -6.53 -15.79
N SER A 536 -9.87 -7.58 -15.32
CA SER A 536 -10.15 -8.97 -15.66
C SER A 536 -11.35 -9.59 -14.92
N GLY A 537 -12.13 -8.76 -14.21
CA GLY A 537 -13.31 -9.20 -13.48
C GLY A 537 -13.02 -9.60 -12.03
N LYS A 538 -14.12 -9.84 -11.32
CA LYS A 538 -14.10 -10.07 -9.87
C LYS A 538 -13.50 -11.41 -9.50
N GLU A 539 -13.81 -12.45 -10.25
CA GLU A 539 -13.41 -13.83 -9.95
C GLU A 539 -11.89 -14.04 -9.99
N VAL A 540 -11.20 -13.33 -10.89
CA VAL A 540 -9.73 -13.40 -10.99
C VAL A 540 -9.06 -12.67 -9.83
N ASN A 541 -9.69 -11.61 -9.35
CA ASN A 541 -9.11 -10.69 -8.37
C ASN A 541 -9.54 -10.95 -6.92
N GLU A 542 -10.63 -11.69 -6.69
CA GLU A 542 -11.16 -11.93 -5.35
C GLU A 542 -10.22 -12.71 -4.43
N VAL A 543 -10.47 -12.62 -3.14
CA VAL A 543 -9.85 -13.47 -2.12
C VAL A 543 -10.64 -14.79 -2.07
N ASP A 544 -10.04 -15.89 -2.54
CA ASP A 544 -10.66 -17.22 -2.51
C ASP A 544 -10.62 -17.83 -1.11
N TRP A 545 -11.69 -17.62 -0.35
CA TRP A 545 -11.79 -18.10 1.03
C TRP A 545 -11.84 -19.64 1.14
N ARG A 546 -12.28 -20.36 0.11
CA ARG A 546 -12.19 -21.84 0.07
C ARG A 546 -10.73 -22.28 -0.06
N ARG A 547 -9.97 -21.60 -0.92
CA ARG A 547 -8.54 -21.89 -1.11
C ARG A 547 -7.76 -21.61 0.17
N ALA A 548 -8.08 -20.55 0.91
CA ALA A 548 -7.46 -20.22 2.19
C ALA A 548 -7.49 -21.40 3.18
N TRP A 549 -8.59 -22.14 3.20
CA TRP A 549 -8.75 -23.30 4.08
C TRP A 549 -8.22 -24.60 3.48
N ARG A 550 -8.29 -24.75 2.15
CA ARG A 550 -7.69 -25.89 1.45
C ARG A 550 -6.15 -25.88 1.55
N MET A 551 -5.54 -24.70 1.51
CA MET A 551 -4.09 -24.49 1.61
C MET A 551 -3.62 -24.24 3.06
N GLY A 552 -4.23 -24.93 4.01
CA GLY A 552 -3.98 -24.74 5.45
C GLY A 552 -2.51 -24.83 5.85
N GLU A 553 -1.74 -25.70 5.19
CA GLU A 553 -0.31 -25.85 5.43
C GLU A 553 0.46 -24.53 5.20
N LEU A 554 0.23 -23.86 4.09
CA LEU A 554 0.90 -22.61 3.77
C LEU A 554 0.40 -21.48 4.66
N ARG A 555 -0.93 -21.37 4.84
CA ARG A 555 -1.55 -20.37 5.72
C ARG A 555 -1.03 -20.46 7.15
N ASP A 556 -0.96 -21.63 7.74
CA ASP A 556 -0.53 -21.83 9.11
C ASP A 556 0.96 -21.51 9.29
N TYR A 557 1.77 -21.78 8.24
CA TYR A 557 3.17 -21.37 8.20
C TYR A 557 3.32 -19.84 8.19
N TYR A 558 2.56 -19.10 7.36
CA TYR A 558 2.57 -17.64 7.37
C TYR A 558 2.09 -17.08 8.72
N ARG A 559 1.02 -17.63 9.28
CA ARG A 559 0.55 -17.24 10.62
C ARG A 559 1.63 -17.40 11.68
N ARG A 560 2.42 -18.47 11.58
CA ARG A 560 3.56 -18.71 12.48
C ARG A 560 4.68 -17.70 12.26
N LEU A 561 5.02 -17.38 11.01
CA LEU A 561 6.00 -16.34 10.69
C LEU A 561 5.60 -14.97 11.24
N ILE A 562 4.34 -14.59 11.03
CA ILE A 562 3.77 -13.33 11.54
C ILE A 562 3.86 -13.27 13.07
N ALA A 563 3.44 -14.34 13.75
CA ALA A 563 3.55 -14.42 15.20
C ALA A 563 5.01 -14.34 15.70
N LEU A 564 5.93 -14.99 14.99
CA LEU A 564 7.36 -14.96 15.31
C LEU A 564 7.94 -13.54 15.09
N ARG A 565 7.59 -12.88 13.98
CA ARG A 565 8.01 -11.51 13.70
C ARG A 565 7.52 -10.53 14.77
N ARG A 566 6.25 -10.61 15.16
CA ARG A 566 5.67 -9.79 16.24
C ARG A 566 6.34 -10.00 17.59
N ALA A 567 6.78 -11.22 17.87
CA ALA A 567 7.51 -11.54 19.09
C ALA A 567 8.97 -11.02 19.10
N ASN A 568 9.48 -10.57 17.95
CA ASN A 568 10.84 -10.09 17.77
C ASN A 568 10.86 -8.78 16.99
N PRO A 569 10.33 -7.68 17.55
CA PRO A 569 10.26 -6.39 16.87
C PRO A 569 11.63 -5.77 16.58
N ASP A 570 12.67 -6.20 17.25
CA ASP A 570 14.07 -5.82 17.05
C ASP A 570 14.66 -6.35 15.72
N TRP A 571 13.99 -7.29 15.03
CA TRP A 571 14.40 -7.67 13.67
C TRP A 571 14.17 -6.58 12.64
N PHE A 572 13.37 -5.58 12.99
CA PHE A 572 13.01 -4.48 12.08
C PHE A 572 14.24 -3.71 11.58
N ASP A 573 15.20 -3.43 12.46
CA ASP A 573 16.42 -2.68 12.17
C ASP A 573 17.71 -3.47 12.51
N ALA A 574 17.57 -4.78 12.76
CA ALA A 574 18.69 -5.61 13.09
C ALA A 574 19.74 -5.68 11.98
N GLU A 575 20.99 -5.58 12.34
CA GLU A 575 22.08 -5.90 11.45
C GLU A 575 22.12 -7.40 11.19
N HIS A 576 22.21 -7.79 9.91
CA HIS A 576 22.32 -9.18 9.50
C HIS A 576 23.78 -9.53 9.26
N ILE A 577 24.32 -10.37 10.08
CA ILE A 577 25.70 -10.83 9.95
C ILE A 577 25.69 -12.17 9.23
N ALA A 578 25.99 -12.14 7.94
CA ALA A 578 26.10 -13.35 7.13
C ALA A 578 27.34 -14.17 7.52
N VAL A 579 27.18 -15.48 7.51
CA VAL A 579 28.29 -16.43 7.73
C VAL A 579 28.38 -17.39 6.54
N ASP A 580 29.60 -17.85 6.25
CA ASP A 580 29.84 -18.78 5.16
C ASP A 580 29.08 -20.10 5.36
N ALA A 581 28.13 -20.38 4.45
CA ALA A 581 27.28 -21.56 4.43
C ALA A 581 27.57 -22.46 3.22
N PRO A 582 27.37 -23.79 3.33
CA PRO A 582 27.69 -24.74 2.27
C PRO A 582 26.75 -24.60 1.05
N GLY A 583 27.25 -24.96 -0.13
CA GLY A 583 26.46 -24.97 -1.36
C GLY A 583 25.89 -23.58 -1.70
N ASN A 584 24.62 -23.56 -2.06
CA ASN A 584 23.88 -22.33 -2.29
C ASN A 584 23.12 -21.83 -1.04
N ALA A 585 23.28 -22.53 0.09
CA ALA A 585 22.64 -22.15 1.32
C ALA A 585 23.15 -20.80 1.84
N VAL A 586 22.28 -20.07 2.55
CA VAL A 586 22.57 -18.83 3.26
C VAL A 586 22.35 -19.02 4.74
N ALA A 587 23.18 -18.41 5.56
CA ALA A 587 22.99 -18.34 6.99
C ALA A 587 23.43 -16.97 7.51
N TYR A 588 22.62 -16.37 8.37
CA TYR A 588 22.91 -15.10 9.01
C TYR A 588 22.41 -15.06 10.45
N ARG A 589 22.99 -14.19 11.23
CA ARG A 589 22.61 -13.94 12.62
C ARG A 589 22.12 -12.52 12.80
N MET A 590 21.07 -12.38 13.62
CA MET A 590 20.52 -11.13 14.15
C MET A 590 20.42 -11.30 15.68
N HIS A 591 21.10 -10.50 16.45
CA HIS A 591 21.05 -10.59 17.93
C HIS A 591 21.21 -12.03 18.45
N ASP A 592 20.19 -12.57 19.13
CA ASP A 592 20.09 -13.95 19.63
C ASP A 592 19.43 -14.94 18.66
N THR A 593 19.13 -14.47 17.45
CA THR A 593 18.45 -15.26 16.42
C THR A 593 19.39 -15.56 15.27
N ALA A 594 19.31 -16.77 14.72
CA ALA A 594 19.95 -17.15 13.47
C ALA A 594 18.92 -17.69 12.47
N VAL A 595 19.14 -17.40 11.20
CA VAL A 595 18.33 -17.92 10.09
C VAL A 595 19.22 -18.73 9.17
N THR A 596 18.75 -19.92 8.80
CA THR A 596 19.42 -20.78 7.83
C THR A 596 18.45 -21.10 6.70
N VAL A 597 18.88 -20.85 5.44
CA VAL A 597 18.08 -21.08 4.24
C VAL A 597 18.85 -22.02 3.32
N ASN A 598 18.26 -23.14 2.96
CA ASN A 598 18.83 -24.10 2.03
C ASN A 598 17.90 -24.28 0.82
N PRO A 599 18.22 -23.72 -0.35
CA PRO A 599 17.44 -23.88 -1.57
C PRO A 599 17.78 -25.15 -2.34
N ASP A 600 18.89 -25.85 -1.96
CA ASP A 600 19.37 -27.01 -2.66
C ASP A 600 18.51 -28.27 -2.39
N ALA A 601 18.61 -29.26 -3.27
CA ALA A 601 17.92 -30.54 -3.13
C ALA A 601 18.61 -31.50 -2.15
N ASP A 602 19.81 -31.15 -1.68
CA ASP A 602 20.61 -31.94 -0.76
C ASP A 602 20.60 -31.31 0.64
N ASP A 603 20.67 -32.15 1.65
CA ASP A 603 20.81 -31.73 3.04
C ASP A 603 22.20 -31.12 3.28
N HIS A 604 22.25 -30.02 4.01
CA HIS A 604 23.47 -29.38 4.47
C HIS A 604 23.52 -29.29 5.98
N THR A 605 24.68 -28.95 6.53
CA THR A 605 24.87 -28.61 7.94
C THR A 605 25.84 -27.45 8.08
N ILE A 606 25.59 -26.55 9.02
CA ILE A 606 26.52 -25.48 9.38
C ILE A 606 27.02 -25.68 10.82
N ALA A 607 28.27 -25.32 11.11
CA ALA A 607 28.80 -25.34 12.45
C ALA A 607 28.17 -24.21 13.28
N ALA A 608 27.63 -24.55 14.44
CA ALA A 608 26.92 -23.63 15.31
C ALA A 608 27.81 -22.50 15.86
N ASP A 609 29.10 -22.75 16.03
CA ASP A 609 30.11 -21.81 16.48
C ASP A 609 30.28 -20.63 15.48
N LYS A 610 30.14 -20.87 14.16
CA LYS A 610 30.17 -19.79 13.16
C LYS A 610 29.12 -18.70 13.45
N LEU A 611 27.92 -19.13 13.83
CA LEU A 611 26.83 -18.21 14.18
C LEU A 611 26.96 -17.63 15.59
N THR A 612 27.52 -18.42 16.53
CA THR A 612 27.75 -17.97 17.91
C THR A 612 28.79 -16.86 17.99
N HIS A 613 29.85 -16.92 17.14
CA HIS A 613 30.96 -15.96 17.15
C HIS A 613 30.83 -14.84 16.10
N ALA A 614 29.77 -14.81 15.32
CA ALA A 614 29.59 -13.81 14.26
C ALA A 614 29.64 -12.34 14.76
N TYR A 615 29.43 -12.09 16.04
CA TYR A 615 29.56 -10.77 16.69
C TYR A 615 30.92 -10.52 17.37
N ALA A 616 31.82 -11.52 17.43
CA ALA A 616 33.05 -11.40 18.23
C ALA A 616 34.19 -10.62 17.55
N ASP A 617 34.09 -10.36 16.23
CA ASP A 617 35.15 -9.67 15.46
C ASP A 617 35.00 -8.14 15.45
N ASP A 618 33.84 -7.56 15.78
CA ASP A 618 33.64 -6.14 15.97
C ASP A 618 33.85 -5.77 17.45
N ALA A 619 35.09 -5.40 17.75
CA ALA A 619 35.53 -5.03 19.09
C ALA A 619 34.89 -3.74 19.59
N HIS A 620 33.69 -3.76 20.13
CA HIS A 620 33.21 -2.75 21.10
C HIS A 620 31.95 -3.12 21.91
N ASP A 621 31.25 -4.25 21.62
CA ASP A 621 30.19 -4.72 22.51
C ASP A 621 30.45 -6.18 22.89
N GLU A 622 31.30 -6.39 23.89
CA GLU A 622 31.23 -7.63 24.65
C GLU A 622 29.81 -7.75 25.20
N LEU A 623 29.01 -8.69 24.67
CA LEU A 623 27.87 -9.22 25.44
C LEU A 623 28.37 -9.39 26.85
N PRO A 624 27.80 -8.78 27.90
CA PRO A 624 28.33 -8.86 29.24
C PRO A 624 28.38 -10.34 29.64
N MET A 625 29.55 -10.93 29.49
CA MET A 625 29.85 -12.21 30.15
C MET A 625 29.75 -11.92 31.64
N PRO A 626 28.84 -12.59 32.36
CA PRO A 626 28.67 -12.31 33.77
C PRO A 626 29.97 -12.61 34.49
N ALA A 627 30.55 -11.58 35.09
CA ALA A 627 31.66 -11.74 36.00
C ALA A 627 31.21 -12.65 37.19
N GLY A 628 31.78 -13.87 37.29
CA GLY A 628 31.54 -14.80 38.36
C GLY A 628 30.66 -15.99 38.00
N ALA A 629 30.99 -16.73 36.95
CA ALA A 629 30.38 -18.03 36.68
C ALA A 629 31.08 -19.10 37.51
N ASP A 630 30.36 -19.61 38.50
CA ASP A 630 30.70 -20.93 39.13
C ASP A 630 30.40 -22.05 38.09
N ASP A 631 31.12 -23.11 38.15
CA ASP A 631 31.38 -24.19 37.18
C ASP A 631 30.17 -25.08 36.78
N ASP A 632 28.93 -24.57 36.78
CA ASP A 632 27.71 -25.34 36.48
C ASP A 632 26.75 -24.62 35.49
N THR A 633 27.27 -23.85 34.56
CA THR A 633 26.45 -23.14 33.54
C THR A 633 26.40 -23.96 32.26
N ALA A 634 25.19 -24.35 31.86
CA ALA A 634 24.91 -24.94 30.55
C ALA A 634 25.49 -24.09 29.43
N GLN A 635 26.24 -24.70 28.51
CA GLN A 635 26.79 -23.99 27.36
C GLN A 635 25.66 -23.43 26.49
N PRO A 636 25.83 -22.25 25.88
CA PRO A 636 24.84 -21.68 24.95
C PRO A 636 24.50 -22.70 23.84
N ARG A 637 23.22 -22.87 23.56
CA ARG A 637 22.73 -23.79 22.53
C ARG A 637 21.75 -23.12 21.60
N TRP A 638 21.75 -23.49 20.32
CA TRP A 638 20.79 -23.08 19.35
C TRP A 638 19.55 -23.99 19.35
N VAL A 639 18.38 -23.42 19.52
CA VAL A 639 17.09 -24.13 19.51
C VAL A 639 16.27 -23.65 18.29
N CYS A 640 15.81 -24.60 17.46
CA CYS A 640 14.97 -24.31 16.32
C CYS A 640 13.57 -23.89 16.79
N VAL A 641 13.13 -22.70 16.39
CA VAL A 641 11.82 -22.12 16.75
C VAL A 641 10.86 -22.05 15.55
N LEU A 642 11.38 -22.23 14.33
CA LEU A 642 10.59 -22.37 13.11
C LEU A 642 11.30 -23.31 12.13
N ASP A 643 10.53 -24.19 11.48
CA ASP A 643 11.01 -25.16 10.49
C ASP A 643 10.01 -25.24 9.31
N SER A 644 10.40 -24.75 8.15
CA SER A 644 9.54 -24.72 6.95
C SER A 644 9.20 -26.11 6.40
N THR A 645 9.94 -27.16 6.80
CA THR A 645 9.64 -28.55 6.40
C THR A 645 8.44 -29.12 7.15
N MET A 646 8.00 -28.43 8.20
CA MET A 646 6.84 -28.83 9.00
C MET A 646 5.57 -28.16 8.46
N HIS A 647 4.43 -28.81 8.66
CA HIS A 647 3.15 -28.36 8.14
C HIS A 647 2.80 -26.93 8.59
N ASP A 648 2.91 -26.64 9.87
CA ASP A 648 2.59 -25.35 10.49
C ASP A 648 3.84 -24.53 10.90
N GLY A 649 5.01 -24.93 10.42
CA GLY A 649 6.27 -24.31 10.80
C GLY A 649 6.74 -24.63 12.23
N MET A 650 5.99 -25.42 12.99
CA MET A 650 6.41 -25.83 14.35
C MET A 650 7.49 -26.92 14.27
N PRO A 651 8.67 -26.70 14.88
CA PRO A 651 9.73 -27.67 14.84
C PRO A 651 9.33 -29.00 15.52
N ASP A 652 9.80 -30.16 14.99
CA ASP A 652 9.65 -31.44 15.67
C ASP A 652 10.39 -31.36 17.04
N PRO A 653 9.71 -31.54 18.16
CA PRO A 653 10.32 -31.48 19.48
C PRO A 653 11.55 -32.36 19.67
N ARG A 654 11.71 -33.38 18.82
CA ARG A 654 12.84 -34.30 18.82
C ARG A 654 14.04 -33.83 17.99
N ARG A 655 13.89 -32.73 17.22
CA ARG A 655 14.89 -32.19 16.28
C ARG A 655 15.13 -30.70 16.48
N THR A 656 14.79 -30.19 17.65
CA THR A 656 14.82 -28.76 17.95
C THR A 656 16.19 -28.24 18.38
N GLU A 657 17.17 -29.10 18.63
CA GLU A 657 18.47 -28.65 19.13
C GLU A 657 19.58 -28.84 18.09
N SER A 658 20.62 -27.99 18.18
CA SER A 658 21.87 -28.24 17.47
C SER A 658 22.51 -29.54 18.03
N VAL A 659 22.79 -30.50 17.15
CA VAL A 659 23.38 -31.79 17.53
C VAL A 659 24.90 -31.72 17.28
N ASP A 660 25.69 -32.08 18.30
CA ASP A 660 27.16 -32.09 18.22
C ASP A 660 27.79 -30.82 17.68
N GLY A 661 27.24 -29.64 18.06
CA GLY A 661 27.69 -28.34 17.57
C GLY A 661 27.38 -28.04 16.08
N ARG A 662 26.46 -28.79 15.47
CA ARG A 662 26.00 -28.60 14.09
C ARG A 662 24.51 -28.30 14.03
N MET A 663 24.16 -27.37 13.17
CA MET A 663 22.78 -27.01 12.87
C MET A 663 22.41 -27.61 11.52
N PRO A 664 21.40 -28.49 11.46
CA PRO A 664 20.97 -29.11 10.20
C PRO A 664 20.19 -28.11 9.34
N MET A 665 20.47 -28.16 8.05
CA MET A 665 19.81 -27.39 7.01
C MET A 665 19.24 -28.38 5.98
N PRO A 666 18.01 -28.93 6.21
CA PRO A 666 17.40 -29.87 5.29
C PRO A 666 17.25 -29.30 3.88
N ALA A 667 17.15 -30.17 2.90
CA ALA A 667 16.89 -29.80 1.52
C ALA A 667 15.64 -28.89 1.43
N ARG A 668 15.71 -27.83 0.63
CA ARG A 668 14.61 -26.88 0.37
C ARG A 668 13.92 -26.37 1.65
N SER A 669 14.74 -25.94 2.63
CA SER A 669 14.23 -25.53 3.94
C SER A 669 14.74 -24.17 4.40
N LEU A 670 13.92 -23.53 5.21
CA LEU A 670 14.29 -22.38 6.04
C LEU A 670 14.05 -22.75 7.51
N ARG A 671 15.03 -22.45 8.37
CA ARG A 671 14.90 -22.61 9.81
C ARG A 671 15.29 -21.32 10.52
N VAL A 672 14.54 -20.99 11.57
CA VAL A 672 14.88 -19.93 12.51
C VAL A 672 15.31 -20.57 13.82
N TRP A 673 16.42 -20.11 14.36
CA TRP A 673 17.05 -20.64 15.56
C TRP A 673 17.18 -19.52 16.59
N ARG A 674 16.97 -19.84 17.86
CA ARG A 674 17.21 -18.97 19.01
C ARG A 674 18.37 -19.47 19.84
N LEU A 675 19.25 -18.55 20.26
CA LEU A 675 20.33 -18.85 21.17
C LEU A 675 19.82 -18.85 22.62
N GLU A 676 19.73 -20.01 23.25
CA GLU A 676 19.40 -20.13 24.65
C GLU A 676 20.68 -20.11 25.51
N THR A 677 20.75 -19.17 26.44
CA THR A 677 21.76 -19.15 27.52
C THR A 677 21.10 -19.74 28.75
N GLY A 678 21.78 -20.63 29.48
CA GLY A 678 21.22 -21.44 30.58
C GLY A 678 20.52 -20.69 31.73
N ARG A 679 20.13 -19.42 31.52
CA ARG A 679 19.31 -18.57 32.40
C ARG A 679 17.82 -18.56 32.06
N ASP A 680 17.41 -19.01 30.87
CA ASP A 680 16.03 -18.90 30.39
C ASP A 680 15.11 -20.05 30.81
N THR A 681 15.59 -20.98 31.62
CA THR A 681 14.84 -22.17 32.10
C THR A 681 14.22 -21.99 33.50
N ARG A 682 13.90 -20.74 33.93
CA ARG A 682 13.17 -20.56 35.20
C ARG A 682 11.92 -19.73 35.03
#